data_27e8ca3490b8591a497c401d3e743f99
#
_entry.id   27e8ca3490b8591a497c401d3e743f99
#
_cell.length_a   1.000
_cell.length_b   1.000
_cell.length_c   1.000
_cell.angle_alpha   90.00
_cell.angle_beta   90.00
_cell.angle_gamma   90.00
#
_symmetry.space_group_name_H-M   'P 1'
#
loop_
_entity.id
_entity.type
_entity.pdbx_description
1 polymer ?
#
loop_
_entity_poly.entity_id
_entity_poly.type
_entity_poly.pdbx_seq_one_letter_code
_entity_poly.pdbx_strand_id
1 'polypeptide(L)'
;MGVKGLQYFMDRCCPEACVTVNLREMARQQQASTTAPHTSNPTLVVDGMACLRHWYSCKDWACGGQWREYLDILKRWVEAFTSAGIRLVFFFDGVVEEQKRQEWVKRRRRVNGEISKIFRHIKELGDQPGRELFCLPSGLATFTPFALRSLGQEVFCSVREADYEIASYARQHGSMGILGEDSDFIIYDSAPYLSVAKLRINSLTTVMYDRQRLCQTIGLAVTQLPLLACLMGNDVVSEEKMRDVRNNAMAAYRKNSPAPHYGAPQGQVVLAVSQLVSSLWSTEDEETELVPQSLNLSAPRRELLKKGVCLYTLPGQKRPELCEISSLPSAFEKYVSPEILKACREKHAAAEGFMVYTVLCVGVTECSNTLEDEEDTELVPQALVYKPCRQLIYGLLLLLGHDGRIVDPPAIREWFVFPGNPLKEPDIVHPLPVSLPCDQPSLDLLWFSTGPDVSALRLTAFLTIFGCPEFSELYGVIEDALLAALCLVTYLVLQVQTLSLEDVDSYLSQAVCLRLKSSQELQQIELPFFSSRAVQLGSLYVRGLSHLLGANCASGCPLPSAALMPWHSFDGRLFHSKYLLAHSGTEKAELLDHDSSSLSLFLQLREKLTETCSKRGRVLQSRPNAPQSRPKTTTQTGYRDRHSGWAPSGGTCWRERGETTGGHRRGRGWREREEETEAQREYESTDGPWARGGHRGGGRPDHHDRGNQNTRRPPKPRGRAYNNRGKYQLAPRWPQPPAPGM
;
A
#
# COMPACT_ATOMS: atom_id res chain seq x y z
N MET A 1 4.17 9.17 8.76
CA MET A 1 3.49 10.37 8.26
C MET A 1 3.24 11.32 9.40
N GLY A 2 2.15 11.46 10.01
CA GLY A 2 1.93 12.23 11.23
C GLY A 2 2.31 13.72 11.17
N VAL A 3 2.78 14.23 12.29
CA VAL A 3 3.07 15.66 12.47
C VAL A 3 4.28 16.11 11.68
N LYS A 4 4.07 17.11 10.83
CA LYS A 4 5.11 17.61 9.90
C LYS A 4 6.38 18.05 10.61
N GLY A 5 7.51 17.43 10.26
CA GLY A 5 8.83 17.76 10.80
C GLY A 5 9.11 17.31 12.24
N LEU A 6 8.13 16.72 12.96
CA LEU A 6 8.30 16.34 14.36
C LEU A 6 9.27 15.16 14.51
N GLN A 7 9.13 14.13 13.66
CA GLN A 7 10.05 12.97 13.66
C GLN A 7 11.50 13.42 13.40
N TYR A 8 11.70 14.29 12.40
CA TYR A 8 13.02 14.87 12.13
C TYR A 8 13.58 15.65 13.31
N PHE A 9 12.73 16.47 13.99
CA PHE A 9 13.12 17.21 15.17
C PHE A 9 13.57 16.28 16.30
N MET A 10 12.80 15.21 16.58
CA MET A 10 13.17 14.21 17.59
C MET A 10 14.52 13.59 17.27
N ASP A 11 14.71 13.10 16.05
CA ASP A 11 15.91 12.35 15.68
C ASP A 11 17.19 13.21 15.59
N ARG A 12 17.07 14.51 15.27
CA ARG A 12 18.22 15.38 15.00
C ARG A 12 18.43 16.50 16.01
N CYS A 13 17.36 16.96 16.66
CA CYS A 13 17.40 18.14 17.53
C CYS A 13 17.08 17.82 19.01
N CYS A 14 16.53 16.63 19.30
CA CYS A 14 16.12 16.22 20.64
C CYS A 14 16.58 14.76 20.94
N PRO A 15 17.88 14.45 20.81
CA PRO A 15 18.38 13.09 20.97
C PRO A 15 18.15 12.51 22.36
N GLU A 16 18.04 13.34 23.40
CA GLU A 16 17.73 12.95 24.77
C GLU A 16 16.33 12.34 24.93
N ALA A 17 15.41 12.66 24.02
CA ALA A 17 14.09 12.04 23.96
C ALA A 17 14.07 10.73 23.13
N CYS A 18 15.18 10.35 22.51
CA CYS A 18 15.34 9.13 21.74
C CYS A 18 16.09 8.07 22.55
N VAL A 19 15.37 7.20 23.25
CA VAL A 19 15.96 6.23 24.18
C VAL A 19 16.05 4.86 23.50
N THR A 20 17.27 4.29 23.38
CA THR A 20 17.43 2.90 22.95
C THR A 20 16.92 1.95 24.02
N VAL A 21 16.00 1.07 23.69
CA VAL A 21 15.39 0.11 24.61
C VAL A 21 15.51 -1.31 24.09
N ASN A 22 15.54 -2.26 25.05
CA ASN A 22 15.45 -3.69 24.76
C ASN A 22 14.04 -4.18 25.09
N LEU A 23 13.31 -4.67 24.10
CA LEU A 23 11.91 -5.07 24.25
C LEU A 23 11.72 -6.27 25.17
N ARG A 24 12.71 -7.19 25.24
CA ARG A 24 12.68 -8.32 26.19
C ARG A 24 12.76 -7.82 27.62
N GLU A 25 13.55 -6.80 27.87
CA GLU A 25 13.70 -6.22 29.19
C GLU A 25 12.47 -5.42 29.59
N MET A 26 11.91 -4.61 28.66
CA MET A 26 10.64 -3.92 28.89
C MET A 26 9.52 -4.91 29.24
N ALA A 27 9.44 -6.04 28.53
CA ALA A 27 8.44 -7.07 28.79
C ALA A 27 8.61 -7.68 30.21
N ARG A 28 9.84 -7.98 30.64
CA ARG A 28 10.13 -8.49 31.99
C ARG A 28 9.76 -7.46 33.07
N GLN A 29 10.07 -6.18 32.85
CA GLN A 29 9.75 -5.11 33.79
C GLN A 29 8.24 -4.94 33.93
N GLN A 30 7.48 -5.00 32.84
CA GLN A 30 6.03 -4.95 32.89
C GLN A 30 5.44 -6.13 33.63
N GLN A 31 5.93 -7.35 33.40
CA GLN A 31 5.52 -8.55 34.15
C GLN A 31 5.79 -8.43 35.63
N ALA A 32 6.95 -7.90 36.01
CA ALA A 32 7.34 -7.73 37.42
C ALA A 32 6.53 -6.65 38.16
N SER A 33 6.07 -5.60 37.46
CA SER A 33 5.29 -4.51 38.04
C SER A 33 3.81 -4.83 38.22
N THR A 34 3.33 -5.92 37.64
CA THR A 34 1.91 -6.29 37.69
C THR A 34 1.63 -7.25 38.84
N THR A 35 0.98 -6.75 39.90
CA THR A 35 0.70 -7.47 41.16
C THR A 35 -0.47 -8.46 41.09
N ALA A 36 -1.17 -8.57 39.95
CA ALA A 36 -2.32 -9.47 39.78
C ALA A 36 -1.89 -10.86 39.23
N PRO A 37 -2.31 -12.01 39.84
CA PRO A 37 -1.81 -13.34 39.55
C PRO A 37 -2.25 -13.93 38.20
N HIS A 38 -3.02 -13.23 37.36
CA HIS A 38 -3.54 -13.69 36.05
C HIS A 38 -3.44 -12.64 34.95
N THR A 39 -2.40 -11.83 34.95
CA THR A 39 -2.26 -10.82 33.89
C THR A 39 -1.66 -11.44 32.64
N SER A 40 -2.31 -11.09 31.53
CA SER A 40 -1.90 -11.41 30.14
C SER A 40 -0.43 -11.08 29.90
N ASN A 41 0.23 -11.82 29.00
CA ASN A 41 1.58 -11.54 28.53
C ASN A 41 1.73 -10.06 28.10
N PRO A 42 2.91 -9.45 28.31
CA PRO A 42 3.19 -8.09 27.84
C PRO A 42 2.80 -7.94 26.38
N THR A 43 1.94 -6.98 26.10
CA THR A 43 1.37 -6.79 24.78
C THR A 43 2.05 -5.64 24.05
N LEU A 44 2.54 -5.90 22.83
CA LEU A 44 3.02 -4.89 21.90
C LEU A 44 1.98 -4.70 20.80
N VAL A 45 1.49 -3.47 20.64
CA VAL A 45 0.57 -3.11 19.55
C VAL A 45 1.38 -2.70 18.34
N VAL A 46 1.08 -3.25 17.19
CA VAL A 46 1.85 -3.09 15.96
C VAL A 46 0.99 -2.42 14.88
N ASP A 47 1.46 -1.30 14.37
CA ASP A 47 0.95 -0.71 13.14
C ASP A 47 1.41 -1.58 11.96
N GLY A 48 0.49 -2.38 11.44
CA GLY A 48 0.78 -3.32 10.35
C GLY A 48 1.13 -2.61 9.05
N MET A 49 0.53 -1.44 8.78
CA MET A 49 0.81 -0.68 7.56
C MET A 49 2.24 -0.13 7.54
N ALA A 50 2.72 0.37 8.67
CA ALA A 50 4.11 0.82 8.81
C ALA A 50 5.12 -0.31 8.62
N CYS A 51 4.76 -1.54 9.01
CA CYS A 51 5.66 -2.68 8.92
C CYS A 51 5.78 -3.30 7.52
N LEU A 52 4.80 -3.13 6.62
CA LEU A 52 4.77 -3.80 5.32
C LEU A 52 6.06 -3.64 4.52
N ARG A 53 6.60 -2.44 4.46
CA ARG A 53 7.83 -2.13 3.71
C ARG A 53 9.06 -2.77 4.33
N HIS A 54 9.09 -2.93 5.64
CA HIS A 54 10.18 -3.60 6.38
C HIS A 54 10.11 -5.12 6.28
N TRP A 55 8.89 -5.68 6.29
CA TRP A 55 8.71 -7.13 6.16
C TRP A 55 8.99 -7.63 4.75
N TYR A 56 8.58 -6.88 3.71
CA TYR A 56 8.76 -7.31 2.33
C TYR A 56 10.20 -7.03 1.85
N SER A 57 11.12 -7.94 2.15
CA SER A 57 12.53 -7.87 1.76
C SER A 57 12.89 -8.78 0.58
N CYS A 58 11.90 -9.43 -0.06
CA CYS A 58 12.10 -10.34 -1.19
C CYS A 58 12.82 -9.65 -2.35
N LYS A 59 13.70 -10.41 -3.02
CA LYS A 59 14.66 -9.87 -3.99
C LYS A 59 13.99 -9.37 -5.27
N ASP A 60 13.16 -10.20 -5.90
CA ASP A 60 12.55 -9.91 -7.22
C ASP A 60 11.13 -9.36 -7.05
N TRP A 61 11.03 -8.21 -6.38
CA TRP A 61 9.77 -7.61 -5.99
C TRP A 61 8.87 -7.19 -7.16
N ALA A 62 9.46 -6.90 -8.33
CA ALA A 62 8.70 -6.48 -9.52
C ALA A 62 7.86 -7.62 -10.13
N CYS A 63 8.16 -8.89 -9.82
CA CYS A 63 7.45 -10.04 -10.39
C CYS A 63 6.04 -10.30 -9.84
N GLY A 64 5.49 -9.43 -9.00
CA GLY A 64 4.14 -9.57 -8.45
C GLY A 64 4.06 -10.23 -7.07
N GLY A 65 5.19 -10.55 -6.46
CA GLY A 65 5.31 -11.03 -5.08
C GLY A 65 5.80 -12.47 -4.96
N GLN A 66 6.73 -12.67 -4.03
CA GLN A 66 7.22 -13.96 -3.58
C GLN A 66 6.51 -14.30 -2.28
N TRP A 67 5.31 -14.84 -2.39
CA TRP A 67 4.38 -14.93 -1.26
C TRP A 67 4.76 -15.97 -0.21
N ARG A 68 5.37 -17.10 -0.60
CA ARG A 68 5.86 -18.11 0.34
C ARG A 68 7.10 -17.63 1.10
N GLU A 69 8.03 -16.98 0.39
CA GLU A 69 9.20 -16.35 1.01
C GLU A 69 8.77 -15.28 2.01
N TYR A 70 7.78 -14.46 1.64
CA TYR A 70 7.21 -13.43 2.51
C TYR A 70 6.55 -14.02 3.76
N LEU A 71 5.79 -15.11 3.62
CA LEU A 71 5.18 -15.81 4.76
C LEU A 71 6.23 -16.34 5.74
N ASP A 72 7.34 -16.88 5.23
CA ASP A 72 8.48 -17.32 6.05
C ASP A 72 9.16 -16.17 6.78
N ILE A 73 9.25 -14.99 6.15
CA ILE A 73 9.79 -13.78 6.79
C ILE A 73 8.87 -13.34 7.94
N LEU A 74 7.55 -13.28 7.70
CA LEU A 74 6.58 -12.96 8.74
C LEU A 74 6.64 -13.93 9.91
N LYS A 75 6.71 -15.23 9.63
CA LYS A 75 6.82 -16.27 10.65
C LYS A 75 8.03 -16.05 11.56
N ARG A 76 9.22 -15.88 10.97
CA ARG A 76 10.45 -15.60 11.73
C ARG A 76 10.37 -14.31 12.54
N TRP A 77 9.72 -13.27 11.98
CA TRP A 77 9.54 -12.00 12.67
C TRP A 77 8.61 -12.17 13.88
N VAL A 78 7.48 -12.84 13.75
CA VAL A 78 6.55 -13.13 14.85
C VAL A 78 7.23 -13.99 15.92
N GLU A 79 7.94 -15.05 15.52
CA GLU A 79 8.65 -15.97 16.42
C GLU A 79 9.70 -15.25 17.29
N ALA A 80 10.35 -14.20 16.77
CA ALA A 80 11.32 -13.43 17.54
C ALA A 80 10.70 -12.76 18.77
N PHE A 81 9.46 -12.27 18.67
CA PHE A 81 8.74 -11.64 19.79
C PHE A 81 8.06 -12.68 20.69
N THR A 82 7.36 -13.64 20.11
CA THR A 82 6.62 -14.64 20.89
C THR A 82 7.54 -15.53 21.72
N SER A 83 8.73 -15.86 21.20
CA SER A 83 9.78 -16.57 21.97
C SER A 83 10.34 -15.73 23.12
N ALA A 84 10.18 -14.42 23.08
CA ALA A 84 10.53 -13.53 24.19
C ALA A 84 9.37 -13.30 25.20
N GLY A 85 8.24 -14.00 25.03
CA GLY A 85 7.05 -13.87 25.85
C GLY A 85 6.23 -12.59 25.57
N ILE A 86 6.43 -11.95 24.41
CA ILE A 86 5.72 -10.75 24.00
C ILE A 86 4.53 -11.15 23.12
N ARG A 87 3.31 -10.78 23.53
CA ARG A 87 2.10 -10.93 22.72
C ARG A 87 2.03 -9.79 21.72
N LEU A 88 1.72 -10.11 20.47
CA LEU A 88 1.57 -9.13 19.39
C LEU A 88 0.09 -8.94 19.05
N VAL A 89 -0.30 -7.69 18.85
CA VAL A 89 -1.62 -7.31 18.36
C VAL A 89 -1.43 -6.35 17.19
N PHE A 90 -1.95 -6.72 16.03
CA PHE A 90 -1.74 -6.00 14.78
C PHE A 90 -2.97 -5.21 14.38
N PHE A 91 -2.76 -3.99 13.92
CA PHE A 91 -3.80 -3.16 13.30
C PHE A 91 -3.43 -2.83 11.85
N PHE A 92 -4.44 -2.86 10.99
CA PHE A 92 -4.33 -2.44 9.59
C PHE A 92 -5.37 -1.39 9.26
N ASP A 93 -5.05 -0.50 8.31
CA ASP A 93 -5.98 0.52 7.85
C ASP A 93 -7.24 -0.10 7.26
N GLY A 94 -8.38 0.47 7.62
CA GLY A 94 -9.66 0.20 6.98
C GLY A 94 -9.91 1.12 5.79
N VAL A 95 -10.99 1.90 5.86
CA VAL A 95 -11.38 2.84 4.80
C VAL A 95 -10.74 4.21 5.02
N VAL A 96 -10.24 4.82 3.94
CA VAL A 96 -9.70 6.18 4.00
C VAL A 96 -10.83 7.18 4.28
N GLU A 97 -10.73 7.91 5.38
CA GLU A 97 -11.68 8.96 5.74
C GLU A 97 -11.69 10.09 4.70
N GLU A 98 -12.87 10.68 4.48
CA GLU A 98 -13.05 11.75 3.49
C GLU A 98 -12.12 12.94 3.71
N GLN A 99 -11.76 13.23 4.96
CA GLN A 99 -10.86 14.33 5.33
C GLN A 99 -9.42 14.09 4.84
N LYS A 100 -9.00 12.81 4.73
CA LYS A 100 -7.67 12.38 4.25
C LYS A 100 -7.64 12.09 2.75
N ARG A 101 -8.79 12.10 2.07
CA ARG A 101 -8.94 11.72 0.67
C ARG A 101 -8.00 12.47 -0.27
N GLN A 102 -7.90 13.78 -0.12
CA GLN A 102 -7.06 14.61 -0.99
C GLN A 102 -5.56 14.26 -0.86
N GLU A 103 -5.10 14.01 0.37
CA GLU A 103 -3.70 13.61 0.59
C GLU A 103 -3.46 12.19 0.07
N TRP A 104 -4.39 11.27 0.28
CA TRP A 104 -4.36 9.94 -0.31
C TRP A 104 -4.22 9.99 -1.85
N VAL A 105 -5.03 10.79 -2.52
CA VAL A 105 -4.97 11.00 -3.98
C VAL A 105 -3.60 11.53 -4.41
N LYS A 106 -3.06 12.52 -3.69
CA LYS A 106 -1.74 13.09 -3.99
C LYS A 106 -0.62 12.05 -3.89
N ARG A 107 -0.65 11.22 -2.84
CA ARG A 107 0.29 10.11 -2.67
C ARG A 107 0.18 9.10 -3.81
N ARG A 108 -1.04 8.70 -4.19
CA ARG A 108 -1.26 7.73 -5.27
C ARG A 108 -0.76 8.23 -6.62
N ARG A 109 -0.97 9.52 -6.93
CA ARG A 109 -0.44 10.13 -8.16
C ARG A 109 1.09 10.12 -8.21
N ARG A 110 1.75 10.38 -7.07
CA ARG A 110 3.22 10.29 -7.00
C ARG A 110 3.69 8.87 -7.31
N VAL A 111 3.07 7.87 -6.70
CA VAL A 111 3.42 6.46 -6.92
C VAL A 111 3.20 6.06 -8.39
N ASN A 112 2.18 6.56 -9.09
CA ASN A 112 2.03 6.33 -10.53
C ASN A 112 3.26 6.81 -11.33
N GLY A 113 3.78 7.99 -11.02
CA GLY A 113 5.00 8.49 -11.66
C GLY A 113 6.25 7.66 -11.36
N GLU A 114 6.31 7.00 -10.20
CA GLU A 114 7.38 6.05 -9.85
C GLU A 114 7.22 4.73 -10.63
N ILE A 115 5.99 4.23 -10.78
CA ILE A 115 5.69 3.02 -11.57
C ILE A 115 6.07 3.22 -13.04
N SER A 116 5.79 4.37 -13.64
CA SER A 116 6.21 4.67 -15.01
C SER A 116 7.73 4.61 -15.17
N LYS A 117 8.50 5.05 -14.16
CA LYS A 117 9.97 4.91 -14.17
C LYS A 117 10.41 3.46 -14.07
N ILE A 118 9.73 2.65 -13.26
CA ILE A 118 10.00 1.20 -13.14
C ILE A 118 9.85 0.52 -14.49
N PHE A 119 8.73 0.72 -15.19
CA PHE A 119 8.51 0.11 -16.49
C PHE A 119 9.49 0.58 -17.56
N ARG A 120 9.84 1.87 -17.57
CA ARG A 120 10.88 2.40 -18.45
C ARG A 120 12.21 1.70 -18.22
N HIS A 121 12.64 1.59 -16.96
CA HIS A 121 13.87 0.89 -16.60
C HIS A 121 13.87 -0.58 -17.08
N ILE A 122 12.76 -1.32 -16.83
CA ILE A 122 12.64 -2.72 -17.26
C ILE A 122 12.68 -2.84 -18.79
N LYS A 123 11.99 -1.96 -19.52
CA LYS A 123 12.00 -1.97 -21.00
C LYS A 123 13.39 -1.66 -21.59
N GLU A 124 14.12 -0.73 -20.97
CA GLU A 124 15.43 -0.29 -21.46
C GLU A 124 16.55 -1.28 -21.12
N LEU A 125 16.54 -1.83 -19.90
CA LEU A 125 17.64 -2.64 -19.38
C LEU A 125 17.36 -4.13 -19.28
N GLY A 126 16.08 -4.53 -19.32
CA GLY A 126 15.67 -5.92 -19.08
C GLY A 126 15.98 -6.41 -17.66
N ASP A 127 16.05 -5.49 -16.70
CA ASP A 127 16.40 -5.74 -15.31
C ASP A 127 15.43 -5.02 -14.38
N GLN A 128 15.40 -5.43 -13.11
CA GLN A 128 14.63 -4.76 -12.06
C GLN A 128 15.40 -3.54 -11.55
N PRO A 129 14.76 -2.37 -11.35
CA PRO A 129 15.44 -1.25 -10.72
C PRO A 129 15.79 -1.53 -9.25
N GLY A 130 16.70 -0.76 -8.70
CA GLY A 130 17.09 -0.84 -7.31
C GLY A 130 15.98 -0.47 -6.32
N ARG A 131 16.30 -0.56 -5.02
CA ARG A 131 15.35 -0.27 -3.94
C ARG A 131 14.87 1.19 -3.88
N GLU A 132 15.52 2.09 -4.57
CA GLU A 132 15.08 3.50 -4.72
C GLU A 132 13.74 3.64 -5.44
N LEU A 133 13.40 2.70 -6.34
CA LEU A 133 12.10 2.64 -7.02
C LEU A 133 11.23 1.48 -6.50
N PHE A 134 11.53 0.97 -5.30
CA PHE A 134 10.82 -0.17 -4.74
C PHE A 134 9.33 0.09 -4.58
N CYS A 135 8.51 -0.76 -5.21
CA CYS A 135 7.06 -0.79 -5.09
C CYS A 135 6.61 -2.09 -4.39
N LEU A 136 5.73 -1.96 -3.41
CA LEU A 136 5.15 -3.13 -2.76
C LEU A 136 4.27 -3.92 -3.76
N PRO A 137 4.28 -5.26 -3.71
CA PRO A 137 3.37 -6.07 -4.52
C PRO A 137 1.91 -5.71 -4.29
N SER A 138 1.12 -5.76 -5.36
CA SER A 138 -0.32 -5.56 -5.27
C SER A 138 -0.94 -6.50 -4.24
N GLY A 139 -1.89 -6.01 -3.46
CA GLY A 139 -2.59 -6.80 -2.46
C GLY A 139 -1.81 -7.13 -1.18
N LEU A 140 -0.53 -6.70 -1.02
CA LEU A 140 0.25 -7.03 0.16
C LEU A 140 -0.47 -6.61 1.45
N ALA A 141 -1.01 -5.40 1.50
CA ALA A 141 -1.79 -4.92 2.64
C ALA A 141 -3.07 -5.76 2.88
N THR A 142 -3.68 -6.27 1.82
CA THR A 142 -4.89 -7.11 1.90
C THR A 142 -4.60 -8.50 2.44
N PHE A 143 -3.50 -9.13 2.01
CA PHE A 143 -3.21 -10.53 2.34
C PHE A 143 -2.37 -10.71 3.59
N THR A 144 -1.63 -9.68 4.04
CA THR A 144 -0.82 -9.75 5.27
C THR A 144 -1.64 -10.03 6.53
N PRO A 145 -2.84 -9.43 6.74
CA PRO A 145 -3.72 -9.80 7.85
C PRO A 145 -4.02 -11.29 7.92
N PHE A 146 -4.35 -11.91 6.79
CA PHE A 146 -4.61 -13.35 6.71
C PHE A 146 -3.35 -14.18 7.00
N ALA A 147 -2.17 -13.73 6.53
CA ALA A 147 -0.91 -14.39 6.85
C ALA A 147 -0.61 -14.37 8.36
N LEU A 148 -0.77 -13.23 9.01
CA LEU A 148 -0.56 -13.10 10.46
C LEU A 148 -1.58 -13.92 11.26
N ARG A 149 -2.84 -13.96 10.84
CA ARG A 149 -3.87 -14.81 11.46
C ARG A 149 -3.54 -16.29 11.30
N SER A 150 -3.03 -16.74 10.15
CA SER A 150 -2.59 -18.12 9.94
C SER A 150 -1.42 -18.51 10.85
N LEU A 151 -0.66 -17.52 11.34
CA LEU A 151 0.40 -17.66 12.33
C LEU A 151 -0.12 -17.53 13.78
N GLY A 152 -1.44 -17.53 14.00
CA GLY A 152 -2.07 -17.48 15.31
C GLY A 152 -2.02 -16.09 15.99
N GLN A 153 -1.82 -15.00 15.22
CA GLN A 153 -1.77 -13.66 15.77
C GLN A 153 -3.14 -12.99 15.79
N GLU A 154 -3.33 -12.08 16.74
CA GLU A 154 -4.49 -11.21 16.78
C GLU A 154 -4.33 -10.06 15.78
N VAL A 155 -5.29 -9.91 14.89
CA VAL A 155 -5.25 -8.91 13.82
C VAL A 155 -6.59 -8.22 13.72
N PHE A 156 -6.53 -6.90 13.67
CA PHE A 156 -7.69 -6.02 13.51
C PHE A 156 -7.54 -5.14 12.28
N CYS A 157 -8.68 -4.85 11.65
CA CYS A 157 -8.81 -3.81 10.63
C CYS A 157 -9.58 -2.65 11.24
N SER A 158 -9.07 -1.43 11.11
CA SER A 158 -9.71 -0.27 11.71
C SER A 158 -11.06 0.03 11.04
N VAL A 159 -12.04 0.39 11.85
CA VAL A 159 -13.35 0.90 11.40
C VAL A 159 -13.31 2.42 11.28
N ARG A 160 -12.46 3.04 12.08
CA ARG A 160 -12.18 4.47 12.10
C ARG A 160 -10.73 4.71 11.67
N GLU A 161 -10.19 5.84 12.07
CA GLU A 161 -8.77 6.16 11.93
C GLU A 161 -7.90 5.14 12.66
N ALA A 162 -6.96 4.52 11.94
CA ALA A 162 -6.14 3.43 12.50
C ALA A 162 -5.28 3.90 13.67
N ASP A 163 -4.62 5.07 13.56
CA ASP A 163 -3.76 5.61 14.62
C ASP A 163 -4.53 5.85 15.91
N TYR A 164 -5.79 6.33 15.79
CA TYR A 164 -6.68 6.51 16.94
C TYR A 164 -7.03 5.17 17.60
N GLU A 165 -7.37 4.14 16.79
CA GLU A 165 -7.74 2.82 17.32
C GLU A 165 -6.54 2.13 17.97
N ILE A 166 -5.36 2.20 17.35
CA ILE A 166 -4.08 1.71 17.90
C ILE A 166 -3.79 2.36 19.25
N ALA A 167 -3.82 3.70 19.30
CA ALA A 167 -3.53 4.44 20.53
C ALA A 167 -4.57 4.17 21.63
N SER A 168 -5.85 4.07 21.25
CA SER A 168 -6.96 3.74 22.16
C SER A 168 -6.81 2.34 22.74
N TYR A 169 -6.56 1.34 21.90
CA TYR A 169 -6.34 -0.04 22.32
C TYR A 169 -5.13 -0.15 23.28
N ALA A 170 -4.00 0.44 22.87
CA ALA A 170 -2.78 0.40 23.66
C ALA A 170 -2.96 1.01 25.05
N ARG A 171 -3.70 2.14 25.16
CA ARG A 171 -4.05 2.79 26.43
C ARG A 171 -4.97 1.92 27.29
N GLN A 172 -6.07 1.41 26.69
CA GLN A 172 -7.09 0.65 27.41
C GLN A 172 -6.56 -0.66 28.00
N HIS A 173 -5.61 -1.29 27.28
CA HIS A 173 -5.04 -2.58 27.69
C HIS A 173 -3.69 -2.45 28.40
N GLY A 174 -3.21 -1.24 28.68
CA GLY A 174 -1.93 -1.02 29.33
C GLY A 174 -0.76 -1.67 28.58
N SER A 175 -0.75 -1.55 27.25
CA SER A 175 0.24 -2.20 26.39
C SER A 175 1.64 -1.66 26.65
N MET A 176 2.68 -2.50 26.47
CA MET A 176 4.08 -2.12 26.70
C MET A 176 4.60 -1.06 25.71
N GLY A 177 3.96 -0.93 24.56
CA GLY A 177 4.32 0.05 23.55
C GLY A 177 3.50 -0.09 22.28
N ILE A 178 3.64 0.91 21.40
CA ILE A 178 3.13 0.93 20.03
C ILE A 178 4.32 0.90 19.10
N LEU A 179 4.43 -0.11 18.24
CA LEU A 179 5.47 -0.24 17.22
C LEU A 179 4.93 0.29 15.89
N GLY A 180 5.47 1.40 15.41
CA GLY A 180 5.02 2.06 14.20
C GLY A 180 6.05 3.02 13.60
N GLU A 181 5.62 3.82 12.63
CA GLU A 181 6.41 4.86 11.96
C GLU A 181 5.69 6.21 11.87
N ASP A 182 4.65 6.41 12.68
CA ASP A 182 3.89 7.64 12.68
C ASP A 182 4.16 8.49 13.92
N SER A 183 4.54 9.75 13.73
CA SER A 183 4.81 10.68 14.81
C SER A 183 3.55 11.12 15.57
N ASP A 184 2.35 10.79 15.08
CA ASP A 184 1.11 11.01 15.80
C ASP A 184 1.07 10.20 17.11
N PHE A 185 1.74 9.05 17.18
CA PHE A 185 1.87 8.26 18.41
C PHE A 185 2.65 8.97 19.53
N ILE A 186 3.45 10.00 19.22
CA ILE A 186 4.07 10.87 20.23
C ILE A 186 3.02 11.80 20.86
N ILE A 187 2.04 12.23 20.08
CA ILE A 187 1.00 13.19 20.49
C ILE A 187 -0.05 12.53 21.35
N TYR A 188 -0.51 11.32 20.97
CA TYR A 188 -1.49 10.58 21.76
C TYR A 188 -0.99 10.28 23.16
N ASP A 189 -1.81 10.56 24.18
CA ASP A 189 -1.52 10.13 25.56
C ASP A 189 -1.84 8.64 25.72
N SER A 190 -0.97 7.81 25.20
CA SER A 190 -1.08 6.35 25.13
C SER A 190 0.22 5.67 25.55
N ALA A 191 0.38 4.39 25.21
CA ALA A 191 1.59 3.63 25.45
C ALA A 191 2.83 4.24 24.77
N PRO A 192 4.06 3.90 25.20
CA PRO A 192 5.29 4.38 24.59
C PRO A 192 5.35 4.12 23.08
N TYR A 193 5.78 5.10 22.30
CA TYR A 193 6.00 4.94 20.85
C TYR A 193 7.39 4.36 20.57
N LEU A 194 7.42 3.30 19.79
CA LEU A 194 8.60 2.51 19.42
C LEU A 194 8.79 2.51 17.90
N SER A 195 9.99 2.84 17.44
CA SER A 195 10.28 2.92 16.00
C SER A 195 10.44 1.53 15.37
N VAL A 196 9.65 1.23 14.34
CA VAL A 196 9.85 0.02 13.52
C VAL A 196 11.08 0.17 12.61
N ALA A 197 11.36 1.37 12.11
CA ALA A 197 12.52 1.65 11.26
C ALA A 197 13.87 1.38 11.95
N LYS A 198 13.90 1.57 13.29
CA LYS A 198 15.12 1.36 14.09
C LYS A 198 15.13 0.01 14.81
N LEU A 199 14.15 -0.85 14.53
CA LEU A 199 14.05 -2.17 15.13
C LEU A 199 15.14 -3.11 14.61
N ARG A 200 15.90 -3.68 15.55
CA ARG A 200 16.84 -4.76 15.29
C ARG A 200 16.25 -6.06 15.81
N ILE A 201 15.70 -6.88 14.90
CA ILE A 201 14.92 -8.07 15.25
C ILE A 201 15.73 -9.11 16.02
N ASN A 202 17.02 -9.28 15.69
CA ASN A 202 17.89 -10.29 16.33
C ASN A 202 18.12 -10.01 17.83
N SER A 203 18.24 -8.74 18.23
CA SER A 203 18.44 -8.30 19.60
C SER A 203 17.16 -7.84 20.28
N LEU A 204 16.06 -7.67 19.55
CA LEU A 204 14.81 -7.02 19.96
C LEU A 204 15.08 -5.65 20.59
N THR A 205 15.95 -4.85 19.97
CA THR A 205 16.24 -3.48 20.39
C THR A 205 15.68 -2.48 19.39
N THR A 206 15.15 -1.37 19.89
CA THR A 206 14.66 -0.27 19.06
C THR A 206 14.83 1.07 19.80
N VAL A 207 14.38 2.17 19.17
CA VAL A 207 14.29 3.48 19.80
C VAL A 207 12.86 3.72 20.28
N MET A 208 12.76 4.08 21.55
CA MET A 208 11.56 4.61 22.17
C MET A 208 11.61 6.13 22.16
N TYR A 209 10.54 6.77 21.72
CA TYR A 209 10.40 8.22 21.76
C TYR A 209 9.70 8.66 23.04
N ASP A 210 10.45 9.36 23.88
CA ASP A 210 9.97 9.81 25.18
C ASP A 210 9.26 11.16 25.06
N ARG A 211 7.94 11.13 25.15
CA ARG A 211 7.05 12.29 25.09
C ARG A 211 7.33 13.32 26.16
N GLN A 212 7.66 12.87 27.38
CA GLN A 212 7.90 13.77 28.48
C GLN A 212 9.20 14.57 28.31
N ARG A 213 10.27 13.90 27.87
CA ARG A 213 11.54 14.54 27.53
C ARG A 213 11.38 15.52 26.37
N LEU A 214 10.60 15.13 25.34
CA LEU A 214 10.25 16.06 24.27
C LEU A 214 9.59 17.32 24.84
N CYS A 215 8.55 17.17 25.67
CA CYS A 215 7.85 18.30 26.30
C CYS A 215 8.79 19.21 27.12
N GLN A 216 9.69 18.62 27.88
CA GLN A 216 10.72 19.37 28.62
C GLN A 216 11.63 20.20 27.70
N THR A 217 12.07 19.59 26.59
CA THR A 217 12.96 20.25 25.61
C THR A 217 12.28 21.41 24.89
N ILE A 218 11.00 21.24 24.51
CA ILE A 218 10.26 22.28 23.77
C ILE A 218 9.45 23.23 24.68
N GLY A 219 9.48 23.05 26.02
CA GLY A 219 8.82 23.89 26.99
C GLY A 219 7.29 23.84 26.93
N LEU A 220 6.71 22.68 26.67
CA LEU A 220 5.26 22.48 26.61
C LEU A 220 4.76 21.43 27.61
N ALA A 221 3.51 21.57 28.05
CA ALA A 221 2.80 20.50 28.72
C ALA A 221 2.33 19.44 27.69
N VAL A 222 2.15 18.18 28.13
CA VAL A 222 1.66 17.09 27.30
C VAL A 222 0.30 17.42 26.68
N THR A 223 -0.57 18.11 27.42
CA THR A 223 -1.90 18.57 26.98
C THR A 223 -1.85 19.58 25.83
N GLN A 224 -0.72 20.23 25.59
CA GLN A 224 -0.52 21.22 24.53
C GLN A 224 0.00 20.61 23.22
N LEU A 225 0.49 19.36 23.24
CA LEU A 225 1.00 18.66 22.06
C LEU A 225 -0.03 18.52 20.91
N PRO A 226 -1.33 18.27 21.15
CA PRO A 226 -2.33 18.23 20.09
C PRO A 226 -2.44 19.54 19.30
N LEU A 227 -2.38 20.69 19.99
CA LEU A 227 -2.38 21.99 19.30
C LEU A 227 -1.09 22.23 18.52
N LEU A 228 0.07 21.88 19.11
CA LEU A 228 1.35 21.91 18.40
C LEU A 228 1.25 21.11 17.09
N ALA A 229 0.77 19.87 17.14
CA ALA A 229 0.61 18.99 15.99
C ALA A 229 -0.25 19.62 14.88
N CYS A 230 -1.39 20.19 15.25
CA CYS A 230 -2.28 20.88 14.31
C CYS A 230 -1.65 22.14 13.68
N LEU A 231 -0.89 22.91 14.44
CA LEU A 231 -0.21 24.10 13.94
C LEU A 231 1.00 23.76 13.05
N MET A 232 1.70 22.66 13.33
CA MET A 232 2.76 22.15 12.48
C MET A 232 2.24 21.60 11.15
N GLY A 233 1.05 21.05 11.16
CA GLY A 233 0.41 20.37 10.06
C GLY A 233 0.40 18.87 10.28
N ASN A 234 -0.79 18.29 10.20
CA ASN A 234 -1.06 16.85 10.25
C ASN A 234 -2.04 16.47 9.14
N ASP A 235 -2.53 15.25 9.15
CA ASP A 235 -3.41 14.72 8.10
C ASP A 235 -4.78 15.42 8.02
N VAL A 236 -5.22 16.11 9.07
CA VAL A 236 -6.50 16.86 9.14
C VAL A 236 -6.31 18.36 8.93
N VAL A 237 -5.31 18.93 9.57
CA VAL A 237 -4.97 20.34 9.44
C VAL A 237 -3.75 20.46 8.54
N SER A 238 -3.97 20.67 7.24
CA SER A 238 -2.86 20.75 6.29
C SER A 238 -1.93 21.94 6.57
N GLU A 239 -0.65 21.75 6.26
CA GLU A 239 0.41 22.73 6.46
C GLU A 239 0.07 24.09 5.82
N GLU A 240 -0.55 24.10 4.64
CA GLU A 240 -0.90 25.32 3.94
C GLU A 240 -1.91 26.17 4.72
N LYS A 241 -2.87 25.56 5.40
CA LYS A 241 -3.91 26.26 6.15
C LYS A 241 -3.38 27.06 7.36
N MET A 242 -2.22 26.66 7.90
CA MET A 242 -1.59 27.30 9.05
C MET A 242 -0.24 27.96 8.72
N ARG A 243 0.07 28.16 7.43
CA ARG A 243 1.35 28.70 6.95
C ARG A 243 1.67 30.08 7.52
N ASP A 244 0.69 30.98 7.55
CA ASP A 244 0.82 32.35 8.10
C ASP A 244 1.10 32.32 9.61
N VAL A 245 0.45 31.45 10.38
CA VAL A 245 0.68 31.27 11.82
C VAL A 245 2.13 30.82 12.06
N ARG A 246 2.60 29.81 11.31
CA ARG A 246 3.99 29.35 11.40
C ARG A 246 4.99 30.42 10.99
N ASN A 247 4.72 31.16 9.92
CA ASN A 247 5.60 32.25 9.46
C ASN A 247 5.72 33.36 10.52
N ASN A 248 4.61 33.71 11.16
CA ASN A 248 4.58 34.71 12.24
C ASN A 248 5.35 34.19 13.48
N ALA A 249 5.15 32.91 13.85
CA ALA A 249 5.90 32.27 14.93
C ALA A 249 7.41 32.28 14.63
N MET A 250 7.81 31.91 13.42
CA MET A 250 9.20 31.95 12.97
C MET A 250 9.80 33.37 12.98
N ALA A 251 9.03 34.39 12.59
CA ALA A 251 9.49 35.78 12.63
C ALA A 251 9.71 36.25 14.07
N ALA A 252 8.80 35.90 14.98
CA ALA A 252 8.93 36.21 16.42
C ALA A 252 10.12 35.46 17.04
N TYR A 253 10.26 34.17 16.76
CA TYR A 253 11.38 33.35 17.22
C TYR A 253 12.75 33.93 16.83
N ARG A 254 12.91 34.33 15.57
CA ARG A 254 14.16 34.93 15.05
C ARG A 254 14.50 36.27 15.69
N LYS A 255 13.50 37.07 16.09
CA LYS A 255 13.74 38.33 16.77
C LYS A 255 14.27 38.13 18.23
N ASN A 256 13.82 37.06 18.88
CA ASN A 256 14.11 36.80 20.28
C ASN A 256 15.31 35.87 20.49
N SER A 257 15.84 35.24 19.45
CA SER A 257 16.97 34.30 19.51
C SER A 257 18.29 35.05 19.25
N PRO A 258 19.22 35.11 20.20
CA PRO A 258 20.44 35.94 20.10
C PRO A 258 21.54 35.39 19.21
N ALA A 259 21.40 34.23 18.59
CA ALA A 259 22.38 33.73 17.63
C ALA A 259 21.71 32.71 16.68
N PRO A 260 22.18 32.56 15.42
CA PRO A 260 21.77 31.46 14.59
C PRO A 260 22.35 30.17 15.18
N HIS A 261 21.57 29.47 16.00
CA HIS A 261 21.91 28.10 16.32
C HIS A 261 21.94 27.32 15.01
N TYR A 262 23.04 26.66 14.73
CA TYR A 262 23.28 25.77 13.61
C TYR A 262 22.36 24.53 13.69
N GLY A 263 21.05 24.73 13.49
CA GLY A 263 20.06 23.68 13.35
C GLY A 263 19.41 23.78 11.97
N ALA A 264 19.09 22.65 11.38
CA ALA A 264 18.40 22.63 10.10
C ALA A 264 17.09 23.45 10.20
N PRO A 265 16.67 24.15 9.12
CA PRO A 265 15.49 25.01 9.11
C PRO A 265 14.22 24.38 9.67
N GLN A 266 14.06 23.06 9.49
CA GLN A 266 12.90 22.28 9.96
C GLN A 266 12.82 22.19 11.50
N GLY A 267 13.94 22.02 12.19
CA GLY A 267 13.96 22.00 13.68
C GLY A 267 13.58 23.34 14.28
N GLN A 268 13.95 24.43 13.64
CA GLN A 268 13.60 25.79 14.10
C GLN A 268 12.09 26.05 14.05
N VAL A 269 11.37 25.47 13.09
CA VAL A 269 9.91 25.62 12.98
C VAL A 269 9.21 25.00 14.19
N VAL A 270 9.64 23.79 14.63
CA VAL A 270 9.07 23.14 15.81
C VAL A 270 9.26 24.02 17.04
N LEU A 271 10.47 24.55 17.28
CA LEU A 271 10.77 25.42 18.41
C LEU A 271 9.98 26.74 18.36
N ALA A 272 9.88 27.34 17.19
CA ALA A 272 9.12 28.58 17.01
C ALA A 272 7.63 28.41 17.32
N VAL A 273 7.04 27.31 16.82
CA VAL A 273 5.62 27.00 17.07
C VAL A 273 5.41 26.61 18.53
N SER A 274 6.36 25.87 19.14
CA SER A 274 6.29 25.56 20.58
C SER A 274 6.30 26.80 21.45
N GLN A 275 7.16 27.77 21.17
CA GLN A 275 7.15 29.05 21.89
C GLN A 275 5.83 29.81 21.71
N LEU A 276 5.28 29.83 20.49
CA LEU A 276 3.94 30.39 20.28
C LEU A 276 2.92 29.67 21.15
N VAL A 277 2.85 28.33 21.08
CA VAL A 277 1.88 27.53 21.86
C VAL A 277 2.04 27.80 23.38
N SER A 278 3.26 27.79 23.91
CA SER A 278 3.54 28.08 25.31
C SER A 278 3.05 29.48 25.73
N SER A 279 3.06 30.47 24.84
CA SER A 279 2.63 31.84 25.13
C SER A 279 1.12 32.05 25.03
N LEU A 280 0.33 31.06 24.54
CA LEU A 280 -1.10 31.23 24.31
C LEU A 280 -1.97 31.04 25.54
N TRP A 281 -1.50 30.30 26.56
CA TRP A 281 -2.23 30.07 27.80
C TRP A 281 -1.67 30.92 28.91
N SER A 282 -2.53 31.65 29.62
CA SER A 282 -2.28 32.16 30.94
C SER A 282 -2.59 31.05 31.97
N THR A 283 -1.94 31.07 33.12
CA THR A 283 -1.99 30.02 34.15
C THR A 283 -3.39 29.67 34.67
N GLU A 284 -4.41 30.46 34.36
CA GLU A 284 -5.80 30.29 34.83
C GLU A 284 -6.74 29.66 33.78
N ASP A 285 -6.38 29.62 32.48
CA ASP A 285 -7.27 29.21 31.38
C ASP A 285 -7.04 27.78 30.87
N GLU A 286 -6.12 27.02 31.44
CA GLU A 286 -5.61 25.75 30.87
C GLU A 286 -6.62 24.60 30.82
N GLU A 287 -7.72 24.62 31.58
CA GLU A 287 -8.59 23.44 31.68
C GLU A 287 -9.81 23.44 30.76
N THR A 288 -10.18 24.54 30.12
CA THR A 288 -11.48 24.66 29.46
C THR A 288 -11.47 24.91 27.95
N GLU A 289 -10.40 25.41 27.37
CA GLU A 289 -10.38 25.80 25.95
C GLU A 289 -9.38 24.99 25.09
N LEU A 290 -9.91 24.20 24.15
CA LEU A 290 -9.07 23.41 23.23
C LEU A 290 -8.19 24.24 22.30
N VAL A 291 -8.63 25.42 21.92
CA VAL A 291 -7.92 26.37 21.06
C VAL A 291 -8.05 27.77 21.68
N PRO A 292 -6.98 28.30 22.25
CA PRO A 292 -7.00 29.60 22.95
C PRO A 292 -7.52 30.74 22.06
N GLN A 293 -8.31 31.65 22.64
CA GLN A 293 -8.84 32.81 21.88
C GLN A 293 -7.74 33.78 21.49
N SER A 294 -6.64 33.82 22.24
CA SER A 294 -5.44 34.60 21.96
C SER A 294 -4.83 34.28 20.58
N LEU A 295 -5.06 33.07 20.06
CA LEU A 295 -4.74 32.70 18.69
C LEU A 295 -5.79 33.30 17.73
N ASN A 296 -5.53 34.53 17.27
CA ASN A 296 -6.44 35.31 16.44
C ASN A 296 -6.66 34.65 15.05
N LEU A 297 -7.66 33.77 14.95
CA LEU A 297 -8.03 33.02 13.74
C LEU A 297 -9.47 33.28 13.33
N SER A 298 -9.75 33.21 12.03
CA SER A 298 -11.13 33.19 11.55
C SER A 298 -11.91 31.98 12.10
N ALA A 299 -13.23 32.14 12.26
CA ALA A 299 -14.08 31.07 12.80
C ALA A 299 -13.93 29.70 12.07
N PRO A 300 -13.86 29.61 10.73
CA PRO A 300 -13.64 28.32 10.05
C PRO A 300 -12.29 27.68 10.37
N ARG A 301 -11.22 28.48 10.54
CA ARG A 301 -9.89 27.95 10.86
C ARG A 301 -9.82 27.50 12.33
N ARG A 302 -10.49 28.21 13.23
CA ARG A 302 -10.61 27.81 14.64
C ARG A 302 -11.35 26.51 14.77
N GLU A 303 -12.46 26.33 14.06
CA GLU A 303 -13.25 25.10 14.07
C GLU A 303 -12.44 23.91 13.53
N LEU A 304 -11.66 24.13 12.46
CA LEU A 304 -10.76 23.11 11.91
C LEU A 304 -9.68 22.69 12.93
N LEU A 305 -9.10 23.65 13.68
CA LEU A 305 -8.15 23.34 14.74
C LEU A 305 -8.79 22.56 15.89
N LYS A 306 -9.99 22.97 16.33
CA LYS A 306 -10.74 22.23 17.35
C LYS A 306 -10.95 20.79 16.94
N LYS A 307 -11.42 20.57 15.71
CA LYS A 307 -11.54 19.21 15.12
C LYS A 307 -10.22 18.45 15.18
N GLY A 308 -9.13 19.07 14.74
CA GLY A 308 -7.81 18.43 14.73
C GLY A 308 -7.31 18.06 16.12
N VAL A 309 -7.50 18.94 17.12
CA VAL A 309 -7.13 18.68 18.53
C VAL A 309 -7.98 17.55 19.13
N CYS A 310 -9.30 17.54 18.85
CA CYS A 310 -10.22 16.50 19.34
C CYS A 310 -9.84 15.09 18.86
N LEU A 311 -9.21 14.95 17.69
CA LEU A 311 -8.77 13.65 17.20
C LEU A 311 -7.72 12.96 18.07
N TYR A 312 -6.96 13.73 18.82
CA TYR A 312 -5.96 13.18 19.77
C TYR A 312 -6.54 12.84 21.15
N THR A 313 -7.85 13.08 21.39
CA THR A 313 -8.48 12.79 22.68
C THR A 313 -8.95 11.33 22.72
N LEU A 314 -8.33 10.52 23.59
CA LEU A 314 -8.63 9.11 23.75
C LEU A 314 -9.77 8.85 24.77
N PRO A 315 -10.44 7.68 24.74
CA PRO A 315 -11.46 7.30 25.72
C PRO A 315 -10.92 7.33 27.14
N GLY A 316 -11.74 7.82 28.09
CA GLY A 316 -11.35 7.95 29.51
C GLY A 316 -10.57 9.22 29.85
N GLN A 317 -10.23 10.06 28.89
CA GLN A 317 -9.76 11.42 29.14
C GLN A 317 -10.94 12.38 29.33
N LYS A 318 -10.77 13.43 30.17
CA LYS A 318 -11.78 14.51 30.29
C LYS A 318 -12.01 15.11 28.90
N ARG A 319 -13.24 15.04 28.41
CA ARG A 319 -13.64 15.55 27.10
C ARG A 319 -14.44 16.84 27.24
N PRO A 320 -14.15 17.86 26.44
CA PRO A 320 -15.12 18.90 26.16
C PRO A 320 -16.29 18.28 25.39
N GLU A 321 -17.52 18.70 25.67
CA GLU A 321 -18.79 18.19 25.09
C GLU A 321 -18.85 18.22 23.54
N LEU A 322 -17.91 18.92 22.90
CA LEU A 322 -17.79 19.09 21.44
C LEU A 322 -17.16 17.90 20.69
N CYS A 323 -16.69 16.87 21.40
CA CYS A 323 -15.99 15.72 20.78
C CYS A 323 -16.86 14.46 20.70
N GLU A 324 -18.16 14.56 20.53
CA GLU A 324 -18.98 13.40 20.18
C GLU A 324 -18.63 12.91 18.78
N ILE A 325 -17.88 11.82 18.72
CA ILE A 325 -17.67 11.07 17.49
C ILE A 325 -18.94 10.25 17.28
N SER A 326 -19.89 10.83 16.53
CA SER A 326 -21.09 10.11 16.12
C SER A 326 -20.66 8.81 15.40
N SER A 327 -21.34 7.72 15.73
CA SER A 327 -21.27 6.49 14.93
C SER A 327 -21.60 6.87 13.49
N LEU A 328 -20.70 6.59 12.54
CA LEU A 328 -20.98 6.83 11.13
C LEU A 328 -22.24 6.03 10.76
N PRO A 329 -23.34 6.69 10.33
CA PRO A 329 -24.51 5.97 9.85
C PRO A 329 -24.07 5.12 8.65
N SER A 330 -24.58 3.89 8.57
CA SER A 330 -24.32 3.07 7.38
C SER A 330 -24.90 3.77 6.15
N ALA A 331 -24.11 3.88 5.10
CA ALA A 331 -24.55 4.52 3.86
C ALA A 331 -25.81 3.86 3.28
N PHE A 332 -26.03 2.58 3.60
CA PHE A 332 -27.10 1.77 3.00
C PHE A 332 -27.98 1.04 4.03
N GLU A 333 -28.13 1.60 5.22
CA GLU A 333 -28.97 1.05 6.31
C GLU A 333 -30.40 0.68 5.88
N LYS A 334 -30.98 1.45 4.96
CA LYS A 334 -32.34 1.20 4.42
C LYS A 334 -32.38 0.08 3.38
N TYR A 335 -31.26 -0.41 2.90
CA TYR A 335 -31.18 -1.47 1.87
C TYR A 335 -30.78 -2.82 2.47
N VAL A 336 -30.12 -2.84 3.63
CA VAL A 336 -29.51 -4.04 4.21
C VAL A 336 -29.97 -4.20 5.65
N SER A 337 -30.24 -5.45 6.07
CA SER A 337 -30.69 -5.73 7.44
C SER A 337 -29.61 -5.36 8.49
N PRO A 338 -30.03 -4.97 9.71
CA PRO A 338 -29.09 -4.67 10.80
C PRO A 338 -28.16 -5.85 11.13
N GLU A 339 -28.64 -7.08 11.01
CA GLU A 339 -27.91 -8.32 11.26
C GLU A 339 -26.76 -8.49 10.25
N ILE A 340 -27.03 -8.25 8.97
CA ILE A 340 -26.01 -8.25 7.90
C ILE A 340 -24.97 -7.16 8.16
N LEU A 341 -25.39 -5.93 8.48
CA LEU A 341 -24.48 -4.82 8.76
C LEU A 341 -23.60 -5.12 9.98
N LYS A 342 -24.17 -5.73 11.02
CA LYS A 342 -23.43 -6.13 12.21
C LYS A 342 -22.38 -7.20 11.86
N ALA A 343 -22.77 -8.28 11.19
CA ALA A 343 -21.86 -9.35 10.77
C ALA A 343 -20.74 -8.83 9.86
N CYS A 344 -21.08 -7.89 8.97
CA CYS A 344 -20.14 -7.26 8.06
C CYS A 344 -19.08 -6.43 8.82
N ARG A 345 -19.50 -5.63 9.81
CA ARG A 345 -18.60 -4.84 10.66
C ARG A 345 -17.70 -5.74 11.50
N GLU A 346 -18.23 -6.80 12.10
CA GLU A 346 -17.47 -7.75 12.92
C GLU A 346 -16.42 -8.47 12.10
N LYS A 347 -16.77 -8.98 10.91
CA LYS A 347 -15.80 -9.61 9.99
C LYS A 347 -14.71 -8.64 9.51
N HIS A 348 -15.07 -7.39 9.23
CA HIS A 348 -14.11 -6.36 8.86
C HIS A 348 -13.15 -6.07 10.01
N ALA A 349 -13.67 -5.76 11.19
CA ALA A 349 -12.86 -5.47 12.37
C ALA A 349 -11.92 -6.64 12.75
N ALA A 350 -12.39 -7.89 12.55
CA ALA A 350 -11.56 -9.08 12.73
C ALA A 350 -10.59 -9.35 11.57
N ALA A 351 -10.50 -8.48 10.57
CA ALA A 351 -9.71 -8.67 9.34
C ALA A 351 -9.99 -10.02 8.61
N GLU A 352 -11.27 -10.44 8.61
CA GLU A 352 -11.73 -11.68 7.96
C GLU A 352 -12.48 -11.43 6.66
N GLY A 353 -12.84 -10.17 6.37
CA GLY A 353 -13.57 -9.78 5.19
C GLY A 353 -12.73 -8.92 4.25
N PHE A 354 -13.16 -8.84 3.00
CA PHE A 354 -12.61 -7.93 2.01
C PHE A 354 -13.73 -7.33 1.17
N MET A 355 -13.67 -6.01 0.91
CA MET A 355 -14.59 -5.23 0.08
C MET A 355 -16.04 -5.12 0.63
N VAL A 356 -16.60 -6.15 1.23
CA VAL A 356 -18.02 -6.19 1.62
C VAL A 356 -18.39 -5.06 2.59
N TYR A 357 -17.57 -4.82 3.62
CA TYR A 357 -17.77 -3.73 4.58
C TYR A 357 -17.77 -2.36 3.89
N THR A 358 -16.81 -2.12 3.00
CA THR A 358 -16.67 -0.83 2.30
C THR A 358 -17.88 -0.57 1.39
N VAL A 359 -18.43 -1.63 0.77
CA VAL A 359 -19.64 -1.56 -0.05
C VAL A 359 -20.87 -1.32 0.81
N LEU A 360 -21.16 -2.19 1.79
CA LEU A 360 -22.42 -2.17 2.54
C LEU A 360 -22.50 -1.06 3.59
N CYS A 361 -21.39 -0.75 4.26
CA CYS A 361 -21.39 0.20 5.36
C CYS A 361 -20.95 1.61 4.96
N VAL A 362 -20.11 1.74 3.90
CA VAL A 362 -19.52 3.03 3.52
C VAL A 362 -19.99 3.53 2.15
N GLY A 363 -20.34 2.63 1.23
CA GLY A 363 -20.72 2.97 -0.14
C GLY A 363 -19.56 3.49 -0.99
N VAL A 364 -18.32 3.20 -0.55
CA VAL A 364 -17.07 3.59 -1.20
C VAL A 364 -16.14 2.41 -1.25
N THR A 365 -15.46 2.23 -2.35
CA THR A 365 -14.36 1.26 -2.48
C THR A 365 -13.11 1.95 -3.00
N GLU A 366 -11.95 1.43 -2.59
CA GLU A 366 -10.65 1.98 -2.90
C GLU A 366 -9.72 0.91 -3.43
N CYS A 367 -8.84 1.29 -4.34
CA CYS A 367 -7.78 0.40 -4.79
C CYS A 367 -6.50 1.18 -5.04
N SER A 368 -5.43 0.69 -4.43
CA SER A 368 -4.09 1.28 -4.53
C SER A 368 -3.48 1.11 -5.91
N ASN A 369 -2.30 1.71 -6.09
CA ASN A 369 -1.46 1.50 -7.25
C ASN A 369 -1.09 0.02 -7.42
N THR A 370 -0.98 -0.40 -8.66
CA THR A 370 -0.47 -1.69 -9.09
C THR A 370 0.59 -1.47 -10.15
N LEU A 371 1.45 -2.46 -10.38
CA LEU A 371 2.42 -2.39 -11.47
C LEU A 371 1.68 -2.51 -12.79
N GLU A 372 1.40 -1.36 -13.40
CA GLU A 372 0.76 -1.20 -14.69
C GLU A 372 1.58 -0.27 -15.58
N ASP A 373 1.82 -0.69 -16.80
CA ASP A 373 2.55 0.09 -17.79
C ASP A 373 1.60 1.07 -18.48
N GLU A 374 1.75 2.38 -18.23
CA GLU A 374 0.90 3.41 -18.84
C GLU A 374 1.10 3.58 -20.35
N GLU A 375 2.23 3.08 -20.89
CA GLU A 375 2.54 3.10 -22.31
C GLU A 375 2.05 1.83 -23.05
N ASP A 376 1.63 0.77 -22.33
CA ASP A 376 1.08 -0.43 -22.92
C ASP A 376 -0.36 -0.18 -23.37
N THR A 377 -0.57 -0.20 -24.66
CA THR A 377 -1.90 -0.06 -25.28
C THR A 377 -2.61 -1.39 -25.57
N GLU A 378 -1.93 -2.52 -25.36
CA GLU A 378 -2.50 -3.83 -25.59
C GLU A 378 -3.33 -4.33 -24.40
N LEU A 379 -2.94 -3.95 -23.19
CA LEU A 379 -3.64 -4.34 -21.96
C LEU A 379 -4.54 -3.21 -21.47
N VAL A 380 -5.79 -3.53 -21.25
CA VAL A 380 -6.75 -2.63 -20.59
C VAL A 380 -6.32 -2.41 -19.14
N PRO A 381 -6.44 -1.20 -18.58
CA PRO A 381 -6.14 -0.96 -17.16
C PRO A 381 -6.79 -1.97 -16.24
N GLN A 382 -6.03 -2.52 -15.29
CA GLN A 382 -6.46 -3.62 -14.42
C GLN A 382 -7.76 -3.30 -13.67
N ALA A 383 -7.94 -2.04 -13.24
CA ALA A 383 -9.17 -1.60 -12.60
C ALA A 383 -10.39 -1.78 -13.50
N LEU A 384 -10.24 -1.56 -14.80
CA LEU A 384 -11.32 -1.72 -15.79
C LEU A 384 -11.53 -3.19 -16.17
N VAL A 385 -10.48 -4.00 -16.21
CA VAL A 385 -10.58 -5.47 -16.41
C VAL A 385 -11.51 -6.08 -15.36
N TYR A 386 -11.37 -5.70 -14.10
CA TYR A 386 -12.17 -6.24 -12.99
C TYR A 386 -13.46 -5.47 -12.70
N LYS A 387 -13.79 -4.41 -13.44
CA LYS A 387 -15.04 -3.65 -13.23
C LYS A 387 -16.29 -4.53 -13.39
N PRO A 388 -16.43 -5.39 -14.43
CA PRO A 388 -17.59 -6.29 -14.54
C PRO A 388 -17.76 -7.22 -13.35
N CYS A 389 -16.65 -7.81 -12.85
CA CYS A 389 -16.66 -8.64 -11.64
C CYS A 389 -17.20 -7.86 -10.43
N ARG A 390 -16.73 -6.64 -10.21
CA ARG A 390 -17.20 -5.78 -9.10
C ARG A 390 -18.66 -5.42 -9.23
N GLN A 391 -19.14 -5.11 -10.44
CA GLN A 391 -20.55 -4.82 -10.68
C GLN A 391 -21.47 -5.99 -10.27
N LEU A 392 -21.04 -7.23 -10.54
CA LEU A 392 -21.76 -8.44 -10.13
C LEU A 392 -21.68 -8.66 -8.61
N ILE A 393 -20.50 -8.40 -7.99
CA ILE A 393 -20.36 -8.44 -6.53
C ILE A 393 -21.31 -7.42 -5.89
N TYR A 394 -21.36 -6.18 -6.40
CA TYR A 394 -22.28 -5.15 -5.90
C TYR A 394 -23.74 -5.52 -6.12
N GLY A 395 -24.04 -6.20 -7.25
CA GLY A 395 -25.37 -6.71 -7.53
C GLY A 395 -25.80 -7.75 -6.51
N LEU A 396 -24.93 -8.69 -6.16
CA LEU A 396 -25.21 -9.72 -5.15
C LEU A 396 -25.47 -9.09 -3.78
N LEU A 397 -24.76 -8.00 -3.46
CA LEU A 397 -24.83 -7.34 -2.15
C LEU A 397 -26.01 -6.37 -2.02
N LEU A 398 -26.51 -5.74 -3.11
CA LEU A 398 -27.37 -4.55 -3.01
C LEU A 398 -28.67 -4.62 -3.81
N LEU A 399 -28.85 -5.60 -4.72
CA LEU A 399 -30.05 -5.65 -5.58
C LEU A 399 -31.32 -6.09 -4.85
N LEU A 400 -31.22 -6.91 -3.81
CA LEU A 400 -32.34 -7.24 -2.97
C LEU A 400 -32.31 -6.41 -1.68
N GLY A 401 -33.40 -5.70 -1.42
CA GLY A 401 -33.64 -5.07 -0.13
C GLY A 401 -33.88 -6.12 0.97
N HIS A 402 -33.79 -5.66 2.22
CA HIS A 402 -34.02 -6.52 3.38
C HIS A 402 -35.43 -7.18 3.39
N ASP A 403 -36.38 -6.61 2.66
CA ASP A 403 -37.75 -7.14 2.48
C ASP A 403 -37.85 -8.17 1.34
N GLY A 404 -36.74 -8.55 0.73
CA GLY A 404 -36.68 -9.50 -0.39
C GLY A 404 -37.17 -8.94 -1.73
N ARG A 405 -37.42 -7.65 -1.82
CA ARG A 405 -37.84 -6.99 -3.07
C ARG A 405 -36.64 -6.48 -3.82
N ILE A 406 -36.71 -6.53 -5.15
CA ILE A 406 -35.71 -5.88 -6.01
C ILE A 406 -35.88 -4.36 -5.82
N VAL A 407 -34.75 -3.73 -5.42
CA VAL A 407 -34.68 -2.28 -5.22
C VAL A 407 -33.83 -1.66 -6.32
N ASP A 408 -33.99 -0.36 -6.57
CA ASP A 408 -33.03 0.41 -7.36
C ASP A 408 -31.76 0.59 -6.49
N PRO A 409 -30.67 -0.14 -6.79
CA PRO A 409 -29.53 -0.18 -5.90
C PRO A 409 -28.74 1.12 -5.98
N PRO A 410 -28.20 1.60 -4.87
CA PRO A 410 -27.31 2.75 -4.88
C PRO A 410 -26.02 2.42 -5.66
N ALA A 411 -25.51 3.40 -6.39
CA ALA A 411 -24.21 3.28 -7.03
C ALA A 411 -23.07 3.35 -6.00
N ILE A 412 -22.00 2.59 -6.26
CA ILE A 412 -20.79 2.59 -5.46
C ILE A 412 -19.80 3.61 -6.01
N ARG A 413 -19.16 4.38 -5.12
CA ARG A 413 -18.12 5.34 -5.44
C ARG A 413 -16.76 4.65 -5.40
N GLU A 414 -16.12 4.47 -6.56
CA GLU A 414 -14.81 3.82 -6.68
C GLU A 414 -13.68 4.85 -6.80
N TRP A 415 -12.75 4.82 -5.85
CA TRP A 415 -11.49 5.54 -5.90
C TRP A 415 -10.36 4.60 -6.34
N PHE A 416 -10.34 4.27 -7.63
CA PHE A 416 -9.44 3.27 -8.15
C PHE A 416 -8.29 3.93 -8.92
N VAL A 417 -7.07 3.59 -8.53
CA VAL A 417 -5.85 4.06 -9.17
C VAL A 417 -5.55 3.19 -10.38
N PHE A 418 -5.45 3.80 -11.53
CA PHE A 418 -5.01 3.15 -12.77
C PHE A 418 -4.48 4.20 -13.76
N PRO A 419 -3.67 3.81 -14.77
CA PRO A 419 -3.19 4.71 -15.81
C PRO A 419 -4.34 5.46 -16.50
N GLY A 420 -4.19 6.78 -16.63
CA GLY A 420 -5.21 7.65 -17.24
C GLY A 420 -6.33 8.13 -16.32
N ASN A 421 -6.46 7.58 -15.09
CA ASN A 421 -7.43 8.10 -14.12
C ASN A 421 -6.86 9.32 -13.37
N PRO A 422 -7.43 10.53 -13.53
CA PRO A 422 -6.95 11.73 -12.83
C PRO A 422 -7.28 11.74 -11.33
N LEU A 423 -8.12 10.84 -10.82
CA LEU A 423 -8.57 10.75 -9.43
C LEU A 423 -9.12 12.10 -8.89
N LYS A 424 -9.81 12.86 -9.73
CA LYS A 424 -10.45 14.13 -9.30
C LYS A 424 -11.72 13.86 -8.52
N GLU A 425 -12.47 12.90 -9.01
CA GLU A 425 -13.74 12.42 -8.49
C GLU A 425 -13.75 10.88 -8.54
N PRO A 426 -14.57 10.20 -7.72
CA PRO A 426 -14.70 8.76 -7.79
C PRO A 426 -15.46 8.34 -9.06
N ASP A 427 -15.13 7.18 -9.60
CA ASP A 427 -15.96 6.54 -10.63
C ASP A 427 -17.27 6.04 -10.00
N ILE A 428 -18.38 6.34 -10.63
CA ILE A 428 -19.71 5.88 -10.20
C ILE A 428 -20.00 4.54 -10.88
N VAL A 429 -20.14 3.49 -10.08
CA VAL A 429 -20.33 2.12 -10.57
C VAL A 429 -21.66 1.56 -10.08
N HIS A 430 -22.52 1.22 -11.06
CA HIS A 430 -23.85 0.65 -10.78
C HIS A 430 -23.76 -0.87 -10.63
N PRO A 431 -24.44 -1.46 -9.63
CA PRO A 431 -24.60 -2.89 -9.48
C PRO A 431 -25.27 -3.53 -10.69
N LEU A 432 -24.90 -4.77 -11.00
CA LEU A 432 -25.52 -5.60 -12.05
C LEU A 432 -25.97 -6.94 -11.46
N PRO A 433 -27.12 -7.49 -11.90
CA PRO A 433 -27.60 -8.78 -11.42
C PRO A 433 -26.69 -9.93 -11.81
N VAL A 434 -26.53 -10.89 -10.91
CA VAL A 434 -25.83 -12.16 -11.19
C VAL A 434 -26.84 -13.10 -11.86
N SER A 435 -26.49 -13.62 -13.04
CA SER A 435 -27.36 -14.55 -13.79
C SER A 435 -27.32 -15.94 -13.17
N LEU A 436 -28.20 -16.19 -12.22
CA LEU A 436 -28.34 -17.47 -11.53
C LEU A 436 -29.46 -18.32 -12.13
N PRO A 437 -29.44 -19.65 -11.94
CA PRO A 437 -30.54 -20.55 -12.35
C PRO A 437 -31.86 -20.33 -11.56
N CYS A 438 -31.81 -19.59 -10.47
CA CYS A 438 -32.92 -19.22 -9.59
C CYS A 438 -33.02 -17.71 -9.48
N ASP A 439 -34.07 -17.23 -8.79
CA ASP A 439 -34.19 -15.83 -8.42
C ASP A 439 -32.98 -15.37 -7.61
N GLN A 440 -32.74 -14.04 -7.61
CA GLN A 440 -31.64 -13.43 -6.86
C GLN A 440 -31.75 -13.80 -5.37
N PRO A 441 -30.75 -14.47 -4.76
CA PRO A 441 -30.79 -14.84 -3.36
C PRO A 441 -30.62 -13.62 -2.44
N SER A 442 -31.27 -13.63 -1.29
CA SER A 442 -31.01 -12.64 -0.23
C SER A 442 -29.67 -12.89 0.45
N LEU A 443 -29.07 -11.83 1.00
CA LEU A 443 -27.85 -11.98 1.79
C LEU A 443 -28.06 -12.81 3.05
N ASP A 444 -29.25 -12.73 3.68
CA ASP A 444 -29.60 -13.55 4.84
C ASP A 444 -29.56 -15.04 4.51
N LEU A 445 -30.08 -15.43 3.32
CA LEU A 445 -29.97 -16.80 2.81
C LEU A 445 -28.50 -17.20 2.58
N LEU A 446 -27.73 -16.35 1.88
CA LEU A 446 -26.35 -16.66 1.57
C LEU A 446 -25.43 -16.69 2.79
N TRP A 447 -25.66 -15.86 3.80
CA TRP A 447 -24.70 -15.70 4.90
C TRP A 447 -25.05 -16.53 6.13
N PHE A 448 -26.34 -16.71 6.45
CA PHE A 448 -26.78 -17.32 7.71
C PHE A 448 -27.45 -18.68 7.55
N SER A 449 -28.02 -18.98 6.38
CA SER A 449 -28.67 -20.27 6.18
C SER A 449 -27.64 -21.39 5.97
N THR A 450 -28.03 -22.60 6.32
CA THR A 450 -27.22 -23.81 6.20
C THR A 450 -27.92 -24.86 5.35
N GLY A 451 -27.19 -25.81 4.79
CA GLY A 451 -27.72 -26.91 4.00
C GLY A 451 -27.00 -27.08 2.66
N PRO A 452 -27.14 -28.24 2.03
CA PRO A 452 -26.46 -28.55 0.77
C PRO A 452 -26.90 -27.63 -0.39
N ASP A 453 -28.17 -27.31 -0.49
CA ASP A 453 -28.70 -26.44 -1.54
C ASP A 453 -28.16 -25.01 -1.42
N VAL A 454 -28.03 -24.49 -0.19
CA VAL A 454 -27.45 -23.17 0.05
C VAL A 454 -25.95 -23.19 -0.26
N SER A 455 -25.23 -24.26 0.08
CA SER A 455 -23.82 -24.41 -0.24
C SER A 455 -23.59 -24.46 -1.76
N ALA A 456 -24.43 -25.19 -2.48
CA ALA A 456 -24.41 -25.23 -3.96
C ALA A 456 -24.74 -23.85 -4.56
N LEU A 457 -25.70 -23.14 -4.01
CA LEU A 457 -26.08 -21.78 -4.45
C LEU A 457 -24.94 -20.78 -4.24
N ARG A 458 -24.27 -20.80 -3.08
CA ARG A 458 -23.08 -19.97 -2.80
C ARG A 458 -21.98 -20.20 -3.83
N LEU A 459 -21.66 -21.46 -4.09
CA LEU A 459 -20.64 -21.84 -5.08
C LEU A 459 -21.04 -21.39 -6.49
N THR A 460 -22.29 -21.62 -6.88
CA THR A 460 -22.82 -21.18 -8.19
C THR A 460 -22.73 -19.66 -8.34
N ALA A 461 -23.11 -18.89 -7.31
CA ALA A 461 -23.01 -17.43 -7.33
C ALA A 461 -21.54 -16.97 -7.50
N PHE A 462 -20.64 -17.55 -6.74
CA PHE A 462 -19.20 -17.27 -6.85
C PHE A 462 -18.66 -17.56 -8.27
N LEU A 463 -18.89 -18.75 -8.79
CA LEU A 463 -18.41 -19.16 -10.12
C LEU A 463 -19.02 -18.31 -11.25
N THR A 464 -20.30 -17.93 -11.12
CA THR A 464 -20.98 -17.08 -12.10
C THR A 464 -20.38 -15.68 -12.18
N ILE A 465 -19.94 -15.10 -11.06
CA ILE A 465 -19.23 -13.81 -11.03
C ILE A 465 -17.98 -13.85 -11.92
N PHE A 466 -17.30 -14.99 -11.98
CA PHE A 466 -16.11 -15.18 -12.83
C PHE A 466 -16.42 -15.76 -14.23
N GLY A 467 -17.70 -15.95 -14.56
CA GLY A 467 -18.14 -16.44 -15.87
C GLY A 467 -17.86 -17.92 -16.12
N CYS A 468 -17.76 -18.74 -15.07
CA CYS A 468 -17.46 -20.17 -15.18
C CYS A 468 -18.34 -21.06 -14.26
N PRO A 469 -19.68 -20.95 -14.30
CA PRO A 469 -20.58 -21.73 -13.43
C PRO A 469 -20.44 -23.24 -13.62
N GLU A 470 -20.01 -23.72 -14.82
CA GLU A 470 -19.73 -25.11 -15.14
C GLU A 470 -18.57 -25.71 -14.35
N PHE A 471 -17.71 -24.89 -13.71
CA PHE A 471 -16.63 -25.41 -12.87
C PHE A 471 -17.11 -25.94 -11.52
N SER A 472 -18.41 -25.87 -11.23
CA SER A 472 -19.02 -26.55 -10.09
C SER A 472 -18.76 -28.07 -10.09
N GLU A 473 -18.58 -28.69 -11.26
CA GLU A 473 -18.21 -30.10 -11.40
C GLU A 473 -16.77 -30.44 -10.93
N LEU A 474 -15.89 -29.41 -10.85
CA LEU A 474 -14.51 -29.56 -10.40
C LEU A 474 -14.39 -29.39 -8.87
N TYR A 475 -15.43 -28.86 -8.22
CA TYR A 475 -15.43 -28.67 -6.77
C TYR A 475 -15.37 -30.02 -6.04
N GLY A 476 -14.39 -30.16 -5.13
CA GLY A 476 -14.11 -31.42 -4.43
C GLY A 476 -13.35 -32.45 -5.29
N VAL A 477 -13.09 -32.18 -6.58
CA VAL A 477 -12.28 -33.01 -7.47
C VAL A 477 -10.84 -32.51 -7.53
N ILE A 478 -10.66 -31.20 -7.60
CA ILE A 478 -9.35 -30.55 -7.55
C ILE A 478 -9.25 -29.69 -6.27
N GLU A 479 -8.04 -29.31 -5.90
CA GLU A 479 -7.81 -28.43 -4.74
C GLU A 479 -8.51 -27.07 -4.95
N ASP A 480 -9.13 -26.54 -3.88
CA ASP A 480 -9.86 -25.25 -3.93
C ASP A 480 -8.98 -24.08 -4.44
N ALA A 481 -7.70 -24.06 -4.07
CA ALA A 481 -6.77 -23.04 -4.55
C ALA A 481 -6.55 -23.11 -6.06
N LEU A 482 -6.53 -24.33 -6.61
CA LEU A 482 -6.38 -24.55 -8.05
C LEU A 482 -7.68 -24.24 -8.80
N LEU A 483 -8.84 -24.55 -8.21
CA LEU A 483 -10.14 -24.16 -8.73
C LEU A 483 -10.25 -22.62 -8.80
N ALA A 484 -9.87 -21.93 -7.74
CA ALA A 484 -9.84 -20.47 -7.70
C ALA A 484 -8.89 -19.86 -8.76
N ALA A 485 -7.70 -20.44 -8.92
CA ALA A 485 -6.75 -20.04 -9.95
C ALA A 485 -7.34 -20.23 -11.36
N LEU A 486 -7.97 -21.36 -11.61
CA LEU A 486 -8.63 -21.66 -12.90
C LEU A 486 -9.76 -20.67 -13.19
N CYS A 487 -10.62 -20.37 -12.20
CA CYS A 487 -11.67 -19.35 -12.32
C CYS A 487 -11.07 -17.98 -12.69
N LEU A 488 -10.00 -17.58 -12.03
CA LEU A 488 -9.35 -16.30 -12.28
C LEU A 488 -8.75 -16.21 -13.67
N VAL A 489 -8.01 -17.23 -14.10
CA VAL A 489 -7.41 -17.27 -15.45
C VAL A 489 -8.49 -17.28 -16.51
N THR A 490 -9.57 -18.06 -16.34
CA THR A 490 -10.72 -18.07 -17.25
C THR A 490 -11.34 -16.68 -17.35
N TYR A 491 -11.57 -16.01 -16.23
CA TYR A 491 -12.08 -14.63 -16.22
C TYR A 491 -11.16 -13.67 -17.00
N LEU A 492 -9.86 -13.76 -16.76
CA LEU A 492 -8.88 -12.93 -17.49
C LEU A 492 -8.94 -13.14 -18.98
N VAL A 493 -9.03 -14.40 -19.44
CA VAL A 493 -9.17 -14.72 -20.87
C VAL A 493 -10.45 -14.13 -21.47
N LEU A 494 -11.54 -14.16 -20.72
CA LEU A 494 -12.82 -13.60 -21.18
C LEU A 494 -12.81 -12.06 -21.23
N GLN A 495 -12.06 -11.40 -20.35
CA GLN A 495 -12.03 -9.94 -20.28
C GLN A 495 -10.91 -9.31 -21.13
N VAL A 496 -9.77 -9.97 -21.28
CA VAL A 496 -8.57 -9.42 -21.93
C VAL A 496 -8.35 -10.12 -23.28
N GLN A 497 -8.74 -9.44 -24.37
CA GLN A 497 -8.73 -10.01 -25.72
C GLN A 497 -7.31 -10.27 -26.26
N THR A 498 -6.28 -9.64 -25.69
CA THR A 498 -4.89 -9.76 -26.14
C THR A 498 -4.11 -10.89 -25.45
N LEU A 499 -4.74 -11.62 -24.52
CA LEU A 499 -4.10 -12.80 -23.92
C LEU A 499 -3.94 -13.91 -24.96
N SER A 500 -2.76 -14.53 -24.95
CA SER A 500 -2.38 -15.64 -25.82
C SER A 500 -2.46 -17.00 -25.10
N LEU A 501 -2.29 -18.09 -25.85
CA LEU A 501 -2.15 -19.43 -25.27
C LEU A 501 -0.93 -19.53 -24.36
N GLU A 502 0.17 -18.86 -24.69
CA GLU A 502 1.41 -18.84 -23.90
C GLU A 502 1.21 -18.10 -22.58
N ASP A 503 0.44 -16.98 -22.56
CA ASP A 503 0.07 -16.28 -21.34
C ASP A 503 -0.74 -17.21 -20.40
N VAL A 504 -1.72 -17.94 -20.95
CA VAL A 504 -2.54 -18.92 -20.19
C VAL A 504 -1.68 -20.09 -19.69
N ASP A 505 -0.83 -20.62 -20.56
CA ASP A 505 0.08 -21.72 -20.21
C ASP A 505 1.03 -21.30 -19.07
N SER A 506 1.45 -20.03 -19.04
CA SER A 506 2.27 -19.47 -17.97
C SER A 506 1.54 -19.44 -16.63
N TYR A 507 0.29 -18.96 -16.62
CA TYR A 507 -0.53 -18.93 -15.41
C TYR A 507 -0.83 -20.34 -14.86
N LEU A 508 -1.27 -21.25 -15.74
CA LEU A 508 -1.65 -22.60 -15.32
C LEU A 508 -0.44 -23.42 -14.88
N SER A 509 0.69 -23.34 -15.62
CA SER A 509 1.90 -24.10 -15.25
C SER A 509 2.47 -23.65 -13.92
N GLN A 510 2.52 -22.32 -13.67
CA GLN A 510 2.98 -21.85 -12.37
C GLN A 510 2.05 -22.29 -11.23
N ALA A 511 0.72 -22.25 -11.40
CA ALA A 511 -0.23 -22.67 -10.37
C ALA A 511 -0.11 -24.18 -10.06
N VAL A 512 0.08 -25.00 -11.10
CA VAL A 512 0.27 -26.44 -10.95
C VAL A 512 1.64 -26.77 -10.32
N CYS A 513 2.74 -26.18 -10.80
CA CYS A 513 4.07 -26.43 -10.28
C CYS A 513 4.28 -25.88 -8.88
N LEU A 514 3.65 -24.76 -8.53
CA LEU A 514 3.78 -24.16 -7.19
C LEU A 514 3.44 -25.14 -6.07
N ARG A 515 2.47 -26.03 -6.28
CA ARG A 515 2.03 -27.04 -5.28
C ARG A 515 3.17 -27.93 -4.78
N LEU A 516 4.13 -28.21 -5.65
CA LEU A 516 5.25 -29.13 -5.40
C LEU A 516 6.53 -28.42 -4.95
N LYS A 517 6.58 -27.09 -4.94
CA LYS A 517 7.80 -26.33 -4.65
C LYS A 517 7.82 -25.78 -3.22
N SER A 518 8.91 -25.94 -2.55
CA SER A 518 9.20 -25.27 -1.28
C SER A 518 9.59 -23.82 -1.50
N SER A 519 9.53 -23.00 -0.44
CA SER A 519 10.01 -21.62 -0.45
C SER A 519 11.49 -21.52 -0.82
N GLN A 520 12.31 -22.49 -0.41
CA GLN A 520 13.75 -22.52 -0.74
C GLN A 520 13.99 -22.76 -2.23
N GLU A 521 13.26 -23.70 -2.85
CA GLU A 521 13.36 -23.95 -4.30
C GLU A 521 12.91 -22.72 -5.12
N LEU A 522 11.86 -22.03 -4.68
CA LEU A 522 11.40 -20.80 -5.31
C LEU A 522 12.46 -19.69 -5.25
N GLN A 523 13.21 -19.59 -4.15
CA GLN A 523 14.28 -18.59 -3.99
C GLN A 523 15.49 -18.88 -4.90
N GLN A 524 15.67 -20.11 -5.36
CA GLN A 524 16.76 -20.50 -6.25
C GLN A 524 16.48 -20.26 -7.73
N ILE A 525 15.24 -19.93 -8.09
CA ILE A 525 14.89 -19.63 -9.48
C ILE A 525 15.63 -18.35 -9.90
N GLU A 526 16.45 -18.46 -10.94
CA GLU A 526 17.15 -17.33 -11.56
C GLU A 526 16.40 -16.89 -12.82
N LEU A 527 16.19 -15.59 -12.94
CA LEU A 527 15.54 -14.99 -14.11
C LEU A 527 16.62 -14.42 -15.02
N PRO A 528 16.68 -14.84 -16.29
CA PRO A 528 17.70 -14.34 -17.24
C PRO A 528 17.49 -12.87 -17.59
N PHE A 529 16.25 -12.38 -17.57
CA PHE A 529 15.85 -10.99 -17.75
C PHE A 529 14.43 -10.76 -17.24
N PHE A 530 14.05 -9.49 -17.06
CA PHE A 530 12.70 -9.08 -16.69
C PHE A 530 11.92 -8.63 -17.93
N SER A 531 10.78 -9.29 -18.17
CA SER A 531 9.81 -8.88 -19.20
C SER A 531 8.79 -7.94 -18.61
N SER A 532 8.63 -6.74 -19.19
CA SER A 532 7.64 -5.75 -18.72
C SER A 532 6.21 -6.32 -18.80
N ARG A 533 5.90 -7.10 -19.86
CA ARG A 533 4.60 -7.77 -19.99
C ARG A 533 4.37 -8.83 -18.91
N ALA A 534 5.38 -9.64 -18.57
CA ALA A 534 5.27 -10.61 -17.49
C ALA A 534 5.05 -9.93 -16.13
N VAL A 535 5.73 -8.81 -15.86
CA VAL A 535 5.53 -8.01 -14.66
C VAL A 535 4.08 -7.52 -14.57
N GLN A 536 3.54 -6.99 -15.65
CA GLN A 536 2.17 -6.48 -15.71
C GLN A 536 1.12 -7.59 -15.57
N LEU A 537 1.33 -8.74 -16.23
CA LEU A 537 0.45 -9.92 -16.12
C LEU A 537 0.49 -10.52 -14.70
N GLY A 538 1.66 -10.60 -14.07
CA GLY A 538 1.78 -11.02 -12.67
C GLY A 538 1.00 -10.09 -11.72
N SER A 539 1.13 -8.78 -11.91
CA SER A 539 0.39 -7.78 -11.15
C SER A 539 -1.12 -7.88 -11.37
N LEU A 540 -1.56 -8.09 -12.62
CA LEU A 540 -2.96 -8.31 -12.99
C LEU A 540 -3.55 -9.53 -12.28
N TYR A 541 -2.83 -10.65 -12.25
CA TYR A 541 -3.26 -11.86 -11.56
C TYR A 541 -3.45 -11.63 -10.06
N VAL A 542 -2.44 -11.05 -9.39
CA VAL A 542 -2.50 -10.81 -7.94
C VAL A 542 -3.62 -9.85 -7.56
N ARG A 543 -3.89 -8.83 -8.39
CA ARG A 543 -5.07 -7.98 -8.22
C ARG A 543 -6.37 -8.80 -8.30
N GLY A 544 -6.42 -9.78 -9.19
CA GLY A 544 -7.54 -10.70 -9.33
C GLY A 544 -7.82 -11.53 -8.09
N LEU A 545 -6.78 -11.94 -7.37
CA LEU A 545 -6.94 -12.67 -6.10
C LEU A 545 -7.74 -11.85 -5.06
N SER A 546 -7.55 -10.54 -5.01
CA SER A 546 -8.36 -9.67 -4.15
C SER A 546 -9.85 -9.67 -4.54
N HIS A 547 -10.15 -9.72 -5.85
CA HIS A 547 -11.53 -9.80 -6.33
C HIS A 547 -12.14 -11.18 -6.09
N LEU A 548 -11.34 -12.27 -6.20
CA LEU A 548 -11.78 -13.62 -5.77
C LEU A 548 -12.19 -13.61 -4.30
N LEU A 549 -11.37 -13.02 -3.44
CA LEU A 549 -11.68 -12.92 -2.01
C LEU A 549 -12.95 -12.10 -1.76
N GLY A 550 -13.13 -10.96 -2.46
CA GLY A 550 -14.32 -10.13 -2.37
C GLY A 550 -15.59 -10.86 -2.82
N ALA A 551 -15.53 -11.56 -3.95
CA ALA A 551 -16.64 -12.37 -4.45
C ALA A 551 -16.97 -13.53 -3.50
N ASN A 552 -15.95 -14.20 -2.96
CA ASN A 552 -16.13 -15.27 -1.99
C ASN A 552 -16.85 -14.76 -0.72
N CYS A 553 -16.40 -13.62 -0.18
CA CYS A 553 -17.07 -13.00 0.98
C CYS A 553 -18.51 -12.60 0.69
N ALA A 554 -18.79 -12.02 -0.48
CA ALA A 554 -20.13 -11.63 -0.89
C ALA A 554 -21.07 -12.82 -1.06
N SER A 555 -20.55 -13.92 -1.61
CA SER A 555 -21.32 -15.16 -1.84
C SER A 555 -21.52 -16.03 -0.58
N GLY A 556 -21.07 -15.60 0.61
CA GLY A 556 -21.17 -16.38 1.85
C GLY A 556 -20.06 -17.42 2.04
N CYS A 557 -18.89 -17.17 1.47
CA CYS A 557 -17.67 -17.96 1.62
C CYS A 557 -17.81 -19.44 1.18
N PRO A 558 -18.16 -19.70 -0.08
CA PRO A 558 -18.25 -21.10 -0.59
C PRO A 558 -16.89 -21.81 -0.57
N LEU A 559 -15.79 -21.10 -0.74
CA LEU A 559 -14.44 -21.61 -0.60
C LEU A 559 -13.83 -21.14 0.73
N PRO A 560 -12.98 -21.95 1.37
CA PRO A 560 -12.21 -21.48 2.52
C PRO A 560 -11.34 -20.29 2.13
N SER A 561 -11.41 -19.19 2.87
CA SER A 561 -10.60 -17.98 2.57
C SER A 561 -9.09 -18.30 2.51
N ALA A 562 -8.63 -19.29 3.29
CA ALA A 562 -7.24 -19.75 3.25
C ALA A 562 -6.84 -20.25 1.85
N ALA A 563 -7.72 -20.93 1.12
CA ALA A 563 -7.45 -21.43 -0.23
C ALA A 563 -7.26 -20.31 -1.28
N LEU A 564 -7.81 -19.12 -1.01
CA LEU A 564 -7.72 -17.96 -1.91
C LEU A 564 -6.45 -17.13 -1.67
N MET A 565 -5.59 -17.54 -0.75
CA MET A 565 -4.40 -16.78 -0.42
C MET A 565 -3.31 -16.96 -1.47
N PRO A 566 -2.55 -15.87 -1.80
CA PRO A 566 -1.57 -15.90 -2.88
C PRO A 566 -0.48 -16.97 -2.72
N TRP A 567 -0.05 -17.29 -1.52
CA TRP A 567 0.99 -18.32 -1.28
C TRP A 567 0.57 -19.75 -1.67
N HIS A 568 -0.71 -19.97 -2.00
CA HIS A 568 -1.22 -21.25 -2.53
C HIS A 568 -1.36 -21.28 -4.05
N SER A 569 -1.52 -20.10 -4.69
CA SER A 569 -1.88 -20.03 -6.10
C SER A 569 -0.93 -19.21 -6.98
N PHE A 570 0.02 -18.46 -6.38
CA PHE A 570 0.92 -17.58 -7.13
C PHE A 570 2.27 -17.38 -6.44
N ASP A 571 3.34 -17.46 -7.24
CA ASP A 571 4.66 -16.92 -6.91
C ASP A 571 5.19 -16.17 -8.13
N GLY A 572 5.56 -14.90 -7.94
CA GLY A 572 5.92 -14.01 -9.03
C GLY A 572 7.18 -14.45 -9.78
N ARG A 573 8.17 -15.00 -9.08
CA ARG A 573 9.41 -15.47 -9.69
C ARG A 573 9.17 -16.73 -10.52
N LEU A 574 8.40 -17.67 -9.97
CA LEU A 574 7.98 -18.87 -10.68
C LEU A 574 7.14 -18.50 -11.90
N PHE A 575 6.16 -17.61 -11.74
CA PHE A 575 5.33 -17.14 -12.85
C PHE A 575 6.18 -16.53 -13.98
N HIS A 576 7.10 -15.65 -13.63
CA HIS A 576 7.97 -15.00 -14.61
C HIS A 576 8.85 -16.01 -15.37
N SER A 577 9.40 -17.00 -14.66
CA SER A 577 10.15 -18.12 -15.26
C SER A 577 9.29 -18.91 -16.22
N LYS A 578 8.07 -19.32 -15.82
CA LYS A 578 7.13 -20.05 -16.69
C LYS A 578 6.68 -19.24 -17.88
N TYR A 579 6.52 -17.91 -17.71
CA TYR A 579 6.22 -16.99 -18.82
C TYR A 579 7.32 -17.00 -19.86
N LEU A 580 8.57 -16.89 -19.46
CA LEU A 580 9.70 -16.92 -20.39
C LEU A 580 9.80 -18.27 -21.13
N LEU A 581 9.60 -19.38 -20.45
CA LEU A 581 9.59 -20.71 -21.03
C LEU A 581 8.42 -20.90 -22.01
N ALA A 582 7.21 -20.54 -21.66
CA ALA A 582 6.04 -20.69 -22.52
C ALA A 582 6.18 -19.88 -23.81
N HIS A 583 6.69 -18.65 -23.72
CA HIS A 583 6.89 -17.76 -24.87
C HIS A 583 8.12 -18.10 -25.73
N SER A 584 9.07 -18.90 -25.22
CA SER A 584 10.18 -19.42 -26.02
C SER A 584 9.83 -20.64 -26.87
N GLY A 585 8.59 -21.14 -26.75
CA GLY A 585 8.15 -22.34 -27.45
C GLY A 585 8.66 -23.65 -26.84
N THR A 586 9.04 -23.63 -25.58
CA THR A 586 9.47 -24.81 -24.81
C THR A 586 8.37 -25.89 -24.81
N GLU A 587 8.76 -27.16 -24.84
CA GLU A 587 7.84 -28.30 -24.75
C GLU A 587 7.07 -28.30 -23.42
N LYS A 588 5.81 -28.78 -23.44
CA LYS A 588 4.95 -28.78 -22.26
C LYS A 588 5.51 -29.62 -21.11
N ALA A 589 6.24 -30.70 -21.41
CA ALA A 589 6.90 -31.53 -20.39
C ALA A 589 7.94 -30.72 -19.59
N GLU A 590 8.77 -29.93 -20.27
CA GLU A 590 9.77 -29.06 -19.66
C GLU A 590 9.10 -27.90 -18.91
N LEU A 591 8.03 -27.32 -19.47
CA LEU A 591 7.24 -26.27 -18.82
C LEU A 591 6.68 -26.73 -17.48
N LEU A 592 6.39 -28.02 -17.30
CA LEU A 592 5.90 -28.67 -16.08
C LEU A 592 7.02 -29.38 -15.29
N ASP A 593 8.29 -28.96 -15.47
CA ASP A 593 9.45 -29.50 -14.75
C ASP A 593 9.63 -31.03 -14.92
N HIS A 594 9.19 -31.57 -16.06
CA HIS A 594 9.17 -32.99 -16.42
C HIS A 594 8.35 -33.88 -15.47
N ASP A 595 7.45 -33.31 -14.64
CA ASP A 595 6.55 -34.10 -13.80
C ASP A 595 5.30 -34.52 -14.58
N SER A 596 5.14 -35.83 -14.78
CA SER A 596 4.04 -36.38 -15.58
C SER A 596 2.66 -36.15 -14.98
N SER A 597 2.57 -36.11 -13.64
CA SER A 597 1.31 -35.87 -12.94
C SER A 597 0.87 -34.40 -13.10
N SER A 598 1.80 -33.49 -12.96
CA SER A 598 1.59 -32.04 -13.23
C SER A 598 1.24 -31.80 -14.68
N LEU A 599 1.89 -32.47 -15.62
CA LEU A 599 1.58 -32.36 -17.04
C LEU A 599 0.14 -32.83 -17.34
N SER A 600 -0.26 -33.99 -16.81
CA SER A 600 -1.63 -34.51 -17.00
C SER A 600 -2.68 -33.52 -16.44
N LEU A 601 -2.48 -33.04 -15.22
CA LEU A 601 -3.37 -32.08 -14.59
C LEU A 601 -3.42 -30.75 -15.36
N PHE A 602 -2.27 -30.22 -15.76
CA PHE A 602 -2.19 -29.01 -16.57
C PHE A 602 -2.98 -29.13 -17.87
N LEU A 603 -2.85 -30.24 -18.59
CA LEU A 603 -3.57 -30.47 -19.85
C LEU A 603 -5.09 -30.50 -19.61
N GLN A 604 -5.56 -31.16 -18.56
CA GLN A 604 -6.98 -31.21 -18.19
C GLN A 604 -7.52 -29.81 -17.87
N LEU A 605 -6.81 -29.01 -17.05
CA LEU A 605 -7.22 -27.65 -16.71
C LEU A 605 -7.22 -26.74 -17.93
N ARG A 606 -6.22 -26.86 -18.80
CA ARG A 606 -6.09 -26.09 -20.04
C ARG A 606 -7.23 -26.40 -21.01
N GLU A 607 -7.55 -27.68 -21.19
CA GLU A 607 -8.68 -28.13 -22.02
C GLU A 607 -9.99 -27.56 -21.50
N LYS A 608 -10.26 -27.71 -20.20
CA LYS A 608 -11.47 -27.20 -19.56
C LYS A 608 -11.62 -25.67 -19.71
N LEU A 609 -10.54 -24.93 -19.51
CA LEU A 609 -10.52 -23.48 -19.71
C LEU A 609 -10.80 -23.11 -21.17
N THR A 610 -10.12 -23.74 -22.11
CA THR A 610 -10.27 -23.41 -23.55
C THR A 610 -11.66 -23.77 -24.08
N GLU A 611 -12.23 -24.89 -23.62
CA GLU A 611 -13.61 -25.28 -23.92
C GLU A 611 -14.61 -24.23 -23.39
N THR A 612 -14.47 -23.83 -22.12
CA THR A 612 -15.31 -22.83 -21.47
C THR A 612 -15.24 -21.48 -22.18
N CYS A 613 -14.05 -21.02 -22.52
CA CYS A 613 -13.87 -19.77 -23.27
C CYS A 613 -14.44 -19.86 -24.69
N SER A 614 -14.25 -20.99 -25.36
CA SER A 614 -14.75 -21.22 -26.71
C SER A 614 -16.28 -21.21 -26.79
N LYS A 615 -16.97 -21.82 -25.83
CA LYS A 615 -18.44 -21.77 -25.69
C LYS A 615 -18.98 -20.32 -25.52
N ARG A 616 -18.14 -19.40 -25.09
CA ARG A 616 -18.44 -17.96 -24.95
C ARG A 616 -17.89 -17.12 -26.10
N GLY A 617 -17.50 -17.78 -27.22
CA GLY A 617 -17.01 -17.12 -28.41
C GLY A 617 -15.58 -16.58 -28.33
N ARG A 618 -14.83 -16.96 -27.29
CA ARG A 618 -13.43 -16.56 -27.11
C ARG A 618 -12.48 -17.70 -27.49
N VAL A 619 -11.79 -17.53 -28.62
CA VAL A 619 -10.76 -18.48 -29.11
C VAL A 619 -9.38 -17.86 -28.85
N LEU A 620 -8.56 -18.57 -28.08
CA LEU A 620 -7.18 -18.18 -27.83
C LEU A 620 -6.28 -18.48 -29.02
N GLN A 621 -5.41 -17.53 -29.33
CA GLN A 621 -4.41 -17.68 -30.40
C GLN A 621 -3.03 -17.85 -29.76
N SER A 622 -2.18 -18.64 -30.43
CA SER A 622 -0.76 -18.72 -30.10
C SER A 622 -0.05 -17.45 -30.58
N ARG A 623 0.71 -16.83 -29.69
CA ARG A 623 1.54 -15.65 -29.96
C ARG A 623 2.88 -15.79 -29.24
N PRO A 624 3.74 -16.74 -29.63
CA PRO A 624 5.05 -16.84 -28.99
C PRO A 624 5.82 -15.55 -29.29
N ASN A 625 6.34 -14.92 -28.27
CA ASN A 625 7.28 -13.81 -28.44
C ASN A 625 8.60 -14.40 -28.89
N ALA A 626 9.22 -13.84 -29.93
CA ALA A 626 10.61 -14.14 -30.22
C ALA A 626 11.44 -13.84 -28.96
N PRO A 627 12.42 -14.70 -28.59
CA PRO A 627 13.22 -14.52 -27.40
C PRO A 627 13.83 -13.12 -27.43
N GLN A 628 13.39 -12.25 -26.53
CA GLN A 628 14.02 -10.94 -26.35
C GLN A 628 15.38 -11.22 -25.73
N SER A 629 16.42 -11.29 -26.60
CA SER A 629 17.79 -11.24 -26.12
C SER A 629 17.97 -9.92 -25.35
N ARG A 630 18.73 -9.98 -24.23
CA ARG A 630 19.14 -8.78 -23.48
C ARG A 630 19.44 -7.65 -24.46
N PRO A 631 18.94 -6.43 -24.24
CA PRO A 631 19.33 -5.28 -25.02
C PRO A 631 20.86 -5.25 -25.06
N LYS A 632 21.45 -5.30 -26.23
CA LYS A 632 22.89 -5.19 -26.37
C LYS A 632 23.26 -3.83 -25.83
N THR A 633 23.91 -3.78 -24.71
CA THR A 633 24.58 -2.58 -24.21
C THR A 633 25.55 -2.13 -25.29
N THR A 634 25.16 -1.14 -26.07
CA THR A 634 26.04 -0.48 -27.02
C THR A 634 27.01 0.33 -26.16
N THR A 635 28.12 -0.26 -25.81
CA THR A 635 29.30 0.47 -25.31
C THR A 635 29.73 1.41 -26.42
N GLN A 636 29.23 2.62 -26.44
CA GLN A 636 29.81 3.70 -27.16
C GLN A 636 31.16 4.10 -26.47
N THR A 637 32.19 3.33 -26.77
CA THR A 637 33.55 3.82 -26.66
C THR A 637 33.84 4.69 -27.86
N GLY A 638 33.65 5.96 -27.73
CA GLY A 638 33.93 6.96 -28.74
C GLY A 638 34.44 8.25 -28.11
N TYR A 639 35.47 8.21 -27.32
CA TYR A 639 36.28 9.41 -27.09
C TYR A 639 37.53 9.29 -27.97
N ARG A 640 37.56 10.08 -29.04
CA ARG A 640 38.74 10.43 -29.80
C ARG A 640 39.51 11.46 -28.98
N ASP A 641 40.63 11.04 -28.34
CA ASP A 641 41.67 11.96 -27.99
C ASP A 641 42.83 11.79 -28.98
N ARG A 642 43.10 12.87 -29.72
CA ARG A 642 44.39 13.09 -30.41
C ARG A 642 45.30 13.78 -29.40
N HIS A 643 46.43 13.17 -29.08
CA HIS A 643 47.75 13.79 -29.22
C HIS A 643 48.87 12.85 -28.73
N SER A 644 49.79 12.61 -29.68
CA SER A 644 51.25 12.45 -29.57
C SER A 644 51.86 11.59 -28.46
N GLY A 645 52.34 10.40 -28.75
CA GLY A 645 53.76 10.15 -29.09
C GLY A 645 54.64 9.92 -27.88
N TRP A 646 55.18 8.72 -27.84
CA TRP A 646 56.52 8.25 -27.43
C TRP A 646 56.40 6.93 -26.64
N ALA A 647 56.81 5.87 -27.31
CA ALA A 647 57.29 4.65 -26.69
C ALA A 647 58.79 4.84 -26.41
N PRO A 648 59.54 4.00 -25.66
CA PRO A 648 59.51 2.55 -25.84
C PRO A 648 59.77 1.68 -24.57
N SER A 649 59.50 0.39 -24.80
CA SER A 649 60.28 -0.81 -24.43
C SER A 649 60.34 -1.31 -22.97
N GLY A 650 60.04 -2.60 -22.89
CA GLY A 650 60.88 -3.55 -22.16
C GLY A 650 60.24 -4.19 -20.92
N GLY A 651 59.82 -5.42 -21.06
CA GLY A 651 60.52 -6.52 -20.45
C GLY A 651 59.76 -7.31 -19.39
N THR A 652 59.30 -8.47 -19.81
CA THR A 652 59.37 -9.80 -19.15
C THR A 652 58.87 -10.05 -17.75
N CYS A 653 57.84 -10.91 -17.70
CA CYS A 653 57.84 -12.28 -17.11
C CYS A 653 58.49 -12.48 -15.72
N TRP A 654 57.75 -13.13 -14.83
CA TRP A 654 57.97 -14.36 -14.08
C TRP A 654 57.12 -14.39 -12.81
N ARG A 655 56.39 -15.33 -12.69
CA ARG A 655 56.02 -16.49 -11.86
C ARG A 655 56.63 -16.60 -10.46
N GLU A 656 55.76 -17.09 -9.57
CA GLU A 656 55.91 -18.08 -8.50
C GLU A 656 56.37 -17.70 -7.08
N ARG A 657 55.46 -18.18 -6.18
CA ARG A 657 55.69 -18.93 -4.92
C ARG A 657 56.49 -18.33 -3.76
N GLY A 658 55.91 -18.55 -2.61
CA GLY A 658 56.71 -18.86 -1.43
C GLY A 658 56.19 -18.31 -0.13
N GLU A 659 55.83 -19.24 0.67
CA GLU A 659 55.45 -19.30 2.09
C GLU A 659 56.35 -18.50 3.06
N THR A 660 55.75 -18.26 4.20
CA THR A 660 56.21 -18.42 5.60
C THR A 660 56.58 -17.19 6.41
N THR A 661 55.89 -17.17 7.56
CA THR A 661 56.29 -16.87 8.95
C THR A 661 56.70 -15.47 9.39
N GLY A 662 55.90 -15.04 10.38
CA GLY A 662 56.49 -14.59 11.65
C GLY A 662 56.48 -13.10 11.99
N GLY A 663 55.73 -12.72 12.97
CA GLY A 663 56.28 -11.87 14.00
C GLY A 663 55.75 -10.44 14.21
N HIS A 664 54.86 -10.32 15.14
CA HIS A 664 54.78 -9.27 16.18
C HIS A 664 54.55 -7.76 15.92
N ARG A 665 53.41 -7.33 16.44
CA ARG A 665 53.18 -6.17 17.36
C ARG A 665 52.80 -4.79 16.81
N ARG A 666 51.68 -4.33 17.44
CA ARG A 666 51.20 -2.96 17.76
C ARG A 666 50.52 -2.23 16.61
N GLY A 667 49.19 -2.11 16.55
CA GLY A 667 48.38 -1.31 17.45
C GLY A 667 48.13 0.05 16.84
N ARG A 668 46.94 0.22 16.24
CA ARG A 668 46.16 1.48 16.26
C ARG A 668 44.90 1.33 15.41
N GLY A 669 43.77 1.48 16.08
CA GLY A 669 42.64 2.27 15.60
C GLY A 669 41.87 1.78 14.38
N TRP A 670 40.98 0.88 14.55
CA TRP A 670 39.90 0.65 13.61
C TRP A 670 38.88 1.79 13.73
N ARG A 671 38.79 2.62 12.69
CA ARG A 671 37.56 3.41 12.43
C ARG A 671 36.62 2.48 11.71
N GLU A 672 35.58 2.04 12.38
CA GLU A 672 34.40 1.49 11.75
C GLU A 672 33.76 2.59 10.90
N ARG A 673 33.73 2.38 9.62
CA ARG A 673 32.93 3.15 8.69
C ARG A 673 31.56 2.51 8.75
N GLU A 674 30.65 3.12 9.49
CA GLU A 674 29.24 2.79 9.44
C GLU A 674 28.74 3.04 8.00
N GLU A 675 28.32 2.00 7.32
CA GLU A 675 27.46 2.08 6.14
C GLU A 675 26.11 2.59 6.60
N GLU A 676 25.90 3.89 6.53
CA GLU A 676 24.59 4.50 6.62
C GLU A 676 23.76 3.98 5.46
N THR A 677 22.72 3.21 5.75
CA THR A 677 21.71 2.80 4.80
C THR A 677 21.00 4.05 4.25
N GLU A 678 21.07 4.26 2.97
CA GLU A 678 20.51 5.37 2.18
C GLU A 678 18.97 5.53 2.27
N ALA A 679 18.28 4.75 3.07
CA ALA A 679 16.81 4.79 3.21
C ALA A 679 16.26 6.10 3.85
N GLN A 680 17.10 6.98 4.35
CA GLN A 680 16.68 8.24 4.97
C GLN A 680 16.82 9.48 4.08
N ARG A 681 17.42 9.39 2.89
CA ARG A 681 17.62 10.58 2.02
C ARG A 681 16.43 10.96 1.14
N GLU A 682 15.45 10.10 0.96
CA GLU A 682 14.36 10.35 0.00
C GLU A 682 13.20 11.24 0.49
N TYR A 683 13.26 11.75 1.71
CA TYR A 683 12.19 12.62 2.23
C TYR A 683 12.45 14.13 2.06
N GLU A 684 13.62 14.55 1.58
CA GLU A 684 14.02 15.97 1.63
C GLU A 684 14.20 16.72 0.31
N SER A 685 13.94 16.15 -0.87
CA SER A 685 14.18 16.86 -2.12
C SER A 685 12.91 17.15 -2.92
N THR A 686 12.18 18.19 -2.55
CA THR A 686 11.29 18.88 -3.47
C THR A 686 11.33 20.40 -3.20
N ASP A 687 12.45 21.05 -3.54
CA ASP A 687 12.47 22.44 -3.94
C ASP A 687 13.36 22.56 -5.15
N GLY A 688 12.75 23.00 -6.27
CA GLY A 688 13.39 23.15 -7.56
C GLY A 688 14.41 24.31 -7.58
N PRO A 689 15.37 24.26 -8.51
CA PRO A 689 16.50 25.17 -8.52
C PRO A 689 16.17 26.50 -9.15
N TRP A 690 16.42 27.61 -8.46
CA TRP A 690 16.63 28.92 -9.07
C TRP A 690 18.13 29.11 -9.32
N ALA A 691 18.43 29.36 -10.57
CA ALA A 691 19.75 29.51 -11.14
C ALA A 691 20.54 30.64 -10.49
N ARG A 692 21.79 30.34 -10.15
CA ARG A 692 22.87 31.32 -9.89
C ARG A 692 23.43 31.81 -11.21
N GLY A 693 23.40 33.10 -11.42
CA GLY A 693 24.29 33.77 -12.34
C GLY A 693 24.87 34.99 -11.64
N GLY A 694 26.11 34.89 -11.20
CA GLY A 694 26.89 36.04 -10.73
C GLY A 694 27.69 36.65 -11.88
N HIS A 695 27.81 37.98 -11.95
CA HIS A 695 29.07 38.73 -11.96
C HIS A 695 28.87 40.27 -12.02
N ARG A 696 29.50 40.88 -11.06
CA ARG A 696 30.25 42.18 -10.98
C ARG A 696 30.09 43.21 -12.11
N GLY A 697 29.89 44.45 -11.70
CA GLY A 697 30.60 45.59 -12.26
C GLY A 697 29.76 46.85 -12.38
N GLY A 698 29.93 47.76 -11.54
CA GLY A 698 30.20 49.17 -11.48
C GLY A 698 29.48 50.14 -12.43
N GLY A 699 29.00 51.22 -11.82
CA GLY A 699 28.88 52.51 -12.53
C GLY A 699 27.48 53.10 -12.50
N ARG A 700 27.24 54.04 -11.59
CA ARG A 700 26.29 55.18 -11.71
C ARG A 700 26.85 56.23 -12.66
N PRO A 701 26.15 57.33 -13.09
CA PRO A 701 24.81 57.81 -12.74
C PRO A 701 24.03 58.49 -13.92
N ASP A 702 22.81 58.88 -13.54
CA ASP A 702 22.10 60.09 -13.87
C ASP A 702 21.29 60.33 -15.18
N HIS A 703 20.08 60.76 -14.91
CA HIS A 703 19.23 61.85 -15.46
C HIS A 703 18.19 61.60 -16.56
N HIS A 704 16.95 61.97 -16.13
CA HIS A 704 15.91 62.72 -16.89
C HIS A 704 15.27 62.04 -18.12
N ASP A 705 14.04 62.01 -18.35
CA ASP A 705 12.82 62.81 -18.11
C ASP A 705 11.76 62.37 -19.14
N ARG A 706 10.50 62.40 -18.74
CA ARG A 706 9.29 62.67 -19.55
C ARG A 706 8.93 61.85 -20.80
N GLY A 707 7.70 61.35 -20.73
CA GLY A 707 6.82 61.64 -21.88
C GLY A 707 5.99 60.49 -22.44
N ASN A 708 4.84 60.28 -21.89
CA ASN A 708 3.53 60.33 -22.58
C ASN A 708 3.21 59.47 -23.83
N GLN A 709 2.14 58.72 -23.67
CA GLN A 709 1.06 58.49 -24.64
C GLN A 709 1.12 57.39 -25.70
N ASN A 710 0.08 56.60 -25.55
CA ASN A 710 -0.83 56.12 -26.59
C ASN A 710 -0.61 54.78 -27.31
N THR A 711 -1.54 53.89 -26.94
CA THR A 711 -2.38 53.13 -27.88
C THR A 711 -1.72 52.27 -28.95
N ARG A 712 -1.91 51.01 -28.86
CA ARG A 712 -2.60 50.16 -29.84
C ARG A 712 -2.39 48.67 -29.54
N ARG A 713 -3.48 47.97 -29.34
CA ARG A 713 -3.53 46.48 -29.39
C ARG A 713 -3.33 46.03 -30.83
N PRO A 714 -2.65 44.93 -31.06
CA PRO A 714 -2.90 44.07 -32.20
C PRO A 714 -3.46 42.70 -31.80
N PRO A 715 -3.99 41.92 -32.75
CA PRO A 715 -5.08 40.98 -32.54
C PRO A 715 -4.63 39.56 -32.22
N LYS A 716 -5.56 38.83 -31.59
CA LYS A 716 -5.44 37.40 -31.30
C LYS A 716 -5.44 36.56 -32.59
N PRO A 717 -4.61 35.54 -32.72
CA PRO A 717 -4.85 34.48 -33.69
C PRO A 717 -5.81 33.41 -33.10
N ARG A 718 -6.74 33.02 -33.94
CA ARG A 718 -7.72 31.96 -33.71
C ARG A 718 -7.03 30.60 -33.56
N GLY A 719 -7.15 29.97 -32.39
CA GLY A 719 -6.78 28.60 -32.18
C GLY A 719 -7.80 27.63 -32.80
N ARG A 720 -7.33 26.72 -33.64
CA ARG A 720 -8.08 25.53 -34.05
C ARG A 720 -8.17 24.58 -32.88
N ALA A 721 -9.39 24.27 -32.46
CA ALA A 721 -9.69 23.18 -31.58
C ALA A 721 -9.45 21.85 -32.29
N TYR A 722 -8.48 21.07 -31.84
CA TYR A 722 -8.39 19.65 -32.18
C TYR A 722 -9.27 18.89 -31.17
N ASN A 723 -10.43 18.49 -31.66
CA ASN A 723 -11.29 17.51 -31.00
C ASN A 723 -10.71 16.12 -31.29
N ASN A 724 -9.93 15.59 -30.37
CA ASN A 724 -9.56 14.18 -30.41
C ASN A 724 -10.45 13.42 -29.40
N ARG A 725 -11.68 13.15 -29.80
CA ARG A 725 -12.51 12.13 -29.19
C ARG A 725 -12.09 10.77 -29.77
N GLY A 726 -11.09 10.15 -29.18
CA GLY A 726 -10.84 8.73 -29.33
C GLY A 726 -12.04 7.98 -28.76
N LYS A 727 -12.84 7.39 -29.63
CA LYS A 727 -13.89 6.45 -29.28
C LYS A 727 -13.22 5.17 -28.77
N TYR A 728 -13.13 4.97 -27.47
CA TYR A 728 -12.99 3.63 -26.95
C TYR A 728 -14.30 2.89 -27.23
N GLN A 729 -14.25 1.92 -28.09
CA GLN A 729 -15.35 0.98 -28.28
C GLN A 729 -15.48 0.18 -26.97
N LEU A 730 -16.60 0.36 -26.29
CA LEU A 730 -17.02 -0.47 -25.17
C LEU A 730 -17.05 -1.94 -25.64
N ALA A 731 -16.59 -2.84 -24.78
CA ALA A 731 -16.66 -4.27 -24.95
C ALA A 731 -18.05 -4.72 -25.44
N PRO A 732 -18.15 -5.78 -26.24
CA PRO A 732 -19.41 -6.23 -26.79
C PRO A 732 -20.38 -6.56 -25.66
N ARG A 733 -21.60 -6.04 -25.78
CA ARG A 733 -22.73 -6.40 -24.92
C ARG A 733 -22.94 -7.91 -25.01
N TRP A 734 -23.11 -8.54 -23.88
CA TRP A 734 -23.60 -9.93 -23.79
C TRP A 734 -24.86 -10.06 -24.64
N PRO A 735 -24.99 -11.15 -25.41
CA PRO A 735 -26.26 -11.42 -26.11
C PRO A 735 -27.37 -11.58 -25.08
N GLN A 736 -28.39 -10.79 -25.22
CA GLN A 736 -29.63 -10.94 -24.44
C GLN A 736 -30.25 -12.30 -24.78
N PRO A 737 -30.78 -13.04 -23.82
CA PRO A 737 -31.57 -14.24 -24.11
C PRO A 737 -32.80 -13.86 -24.93
N PRO A 738 -33.28 -14.71 -25.84
CA PRO A 738 -34.47 -14.45 -26.62
C PRO A 738 -35.68 -14.33 -25.65
N ALA A 739 -36.54 -13.35 -25.94
CA ALA A 739 -37.77 -13.15 -25.20
C ALA A 739 -38.63 -14.43 -25.30
N PRO A 740 -39.34 -14.83 -24.23
CA PRO A 740 -40.25 -15.95 -24.28
C PRO A 740 -41.36 -15.64 -25.27
N GLY A 741 -41.48 -16.45 -26.30
CA GLY A 741 -42.60 -16.41 -27.22
C GLY A 741 -43.93 -16.67 -26.51
N MET A 742 -44.92 -15.89 -26.92
CA MET A 742 -46.34 -16.09 -26.53
C MET A 742 -46.80 -17.50 -26.77
#